data_41a3c4dce198c7fc80625646f742ae44
#
_entry.id   41a3c4dce198c7fc80625646f742ae44
#
_cell.length_a   1.000
_cell.length_b   1.000
_cell.length_c   1.000
_cell.angle_alpha   90.00
_cell.angle_beta   90.00
_cell.angle_gamma   90.00
#
_symmetry.space_group_name_H-M   'P 1'
#
loop_
_entity.id
_entity.type
_entity.pdbx_description
1 polymer ?
#
loop_
_entity_poly.entity_id
_entity_poly.type
_entity_poly.pdbx_seq_one_letter_code
_entity_poly.pdbx_strand_id
1 'polypeptide(L)'
;MKWTGLNELREKYLSFFESKGHLRLPSFSLVPKDDKSLLLINSGMAPMKKYFTGEVTPPRKRVTTCQKCIRTPDIERVGITARHGTYFEMLGNFSFGDYFKHEATAWAWEFFTKVLEMPEEKLYVSVYEKDDEAYGIWTKEVGVDPSHMVRLGKEDNFWEHGTGPCGPCSEIYFDRGEEKGCGSPNCAVGCDCDRFVEVWNLVFTQFDSDGNGNYTPLDHPNIDTGMGLERLACVMQDVDNLFLVDTVQNIMKHVVDVTGVLYGKDEKSDISLRVITDHIRSTTFMIGDGVMPSNEGRGYVLRRLLRRAARHGRLLGVKRPFLYEVCKTVIRENEQAYPELAQKADFITRLIKVEEENFCKTIDQGLALLHDIIGREEVDELSGEDAFKLNDTYGFPIDLTKEILAERGMTVNEARFKELLAEQKKRARNARKNAGADAWVSDDTDLSDIAPTEFTGYTQTDLQATLLAIVNHGQRVQAAYQGEQVVLIFDKTPFYAESGGQTGDTGTVQTQIASVEIRDTSKNHAGIYLHSATVTEGMLSIGDTVKLQIDQARRGDIMRNHTAAHLLQAALRKVLGTHVEQAGQLVDGEKLRFDFTHFSAMTAQELLAVEDMVNEEILKAVDVKIQEMPIEQAKKMGAMALFGEKYGDIVRVVQVPGFSTELCGGTHVDNTAKVGMFKMLGEGSVAAGVRRIEAVTGRGVLNVLNGCFTLIGDAAGALKIGNPKDLLRGCTQAAEELKEKDREIAQLNNKLAMLKMDDMFADSELVKGVRIVSAAFTDVNVEMLRNMCDRALSMAPKSVVLLAGITDGKATFACACGKEAQAKGAHAGRIVKAVAQIAGGNGGGKPDMAMAGAKDVSRVDDAIMAVKDIVLDMIEE
;
A
#
# COMPACT_ATOMS: atom_id res chain seq x y z
N MET A 1 -9.11 -31.25 -36.54
CA MET A 1 -9.36 -30.19 -35.52
C MET A 1 -9.16 -28.83 -36.15
N LYS A 2 -10.14 -27.92 -36.04
CA LYS A 2 -10.07 -26.56 -36.62
C LYS A 2 -9.43 -25.60 -35.63
N TRP A 3 -8.42 -24.82 -36.04
CA TRP A 3 -7.86 -23.76 -35.21
C TRP A 3 -8.97 -22.80 -34.76
N THR A 4 -9.01 -22.51 -33.45
CA THR A 4 -10.07 -21.68 -32.86
C THR A 4 -9.42 -20.73 -31.83
N GLY A 5 -9.73 -19.44 -31.93
CA GLY A 5 -9.20 -18.42 -31.04
C GLY A 5 -9.80 -18.50 -29.63
N LEU A 6 -9.07 -18.04 -28.61
CA LEU A 6 -9.47 -18.13 -27.20
C LEU A 6 -10.83 -17.48 -26.94
N ASN A 7 -11.10 -16.29 -27.48
CA ASN A 7 -12.39 -15.62 -27.31
C ASN A 7 -13.55 -16.37 -28.00
N GLU A 8 -13.28 -17.01 -29.15
CA GLU A 8 -14.27 -17.84 -29.83
C GLU A 8 -14.57 -19.13 -29.05
N LEU A 9 -13.54 -19.75 -28.43
CA LEU A 9 -13.72 -20.93 -27.56
C LEU A 9 -14.62 -20.61 -26.37
N ARG A 10 -14.37 -19.46 -25.70
CA ARG A 10 -15.21 -18.99 -24.60
C ARG A 10 -16.68 -18.87 -25.03
N GLU A 11 -16.94 -18.24 -26.16
CA GLU A 11 -18.29 -18.03 -26.65
C GLU A 11 -18.96 -19.33 -27.09
N LYS A 12 -18.24 -20.21 -27.77
CA LYS A 12 -18.76 -21.56 -28.16
C LYS A 12 -19.21 -22.35 -26.94
N TYR A 13 -18.41 -22.34 -25.87
CA TYR A 13 -18.76 -23.04 -24.63
C TYR A 13 -20.01 -22.47 -23.96
N LEU A 14 -20.03 -21.17 -23.75
CA LEU A 14 -21.15 -20.55 -23.08
C LEU A 14 -22.44 -20.66 -23.87
N SER A 15 -22.41 -20.45 -25.17
CA SER A 15 -23.59 -20.62 -26.06
C SER A 15 -24.04 -22.06 -26.15
N PHE A 16 -23.12 -23.03 -26.13
CA PHE A 16 -23.48 -24.45 -26.09
C PHE A 16 -24.29 -24.79 -24.84
N PHE A 17 -23.86 -24.37 -23.67
CA PHE A 17 -24.58 -24.64 -22.42
C PHE A 17 -25.86 -23.80 -22.29
N GLU A 18 -25.94 -22.60 -22.86
CA GLU A 18 -27.21 -21.86 -23.00
C GLU A 18 -28.21 -22.68 -23.82
N SER A 19 -27.78 -23.37 -24.90
CA SER A 19 -28.63 -24.26 -25.70
C SER A 19 -29.13 -25.46 -24.92
N LYS A 20 -28.41 -25.89 -23.85
CA LYS A 20 -28.83 -26.96 -22.92
C LYS A 20 -29.65 -26.41 -21.73
N GLY A 21 -30.08 -25.16 -21.78
CA GLY A 21 -30.97 -24.54 -20.80
C GLY A 21 -30.27 -23.91 -19.59
N HIS A 22 -28.94 -23.76 -19.62
CA HIS A 22 -28.19 -23.08 -18.55
C HIS A 22 -28.39 -21.55 -18.62
N LEU A 23 -28.42 -20.93 -17.45
CA LEU A 23 -28.33 -19.48 -17.33
C LEU A 23 -26.87 -19.07 -17.38
N ARG A 24 -26.51 -18.28 -18.38
CA ARG A 24 -25.18 -17.67 -18.48
C ARG A 24 -25.06 -16.59 -17.42
N LEU A 25 -24.12 -16.76 -16.49
CA LEU A 25 -23.76 -15.75 -15.51
C LEU A 25 -22.46 -15.03 -15.93
N PRO A 26 -22.33 -13.72 -15.65
CA PRO A 26 -21.05 -13.05 -15.80
C PRO A 26 -20.05 -13.64 -14.82
N SER A 27 -18.76 -13.47 -15.10
CA SER A 27 -17.70 -13.82 -14.15
C SER A 27 -17.90 -13.05 -12.85
N PHE A 28 -17.77 -13.75 -11.73
CA PHE A 28 -17.72 -13.11 -10.43
C PHE A 28 -16.38 -12.38 -10.25
N SER A 29 -16.34 -11.44 -9.31
CA SER A 29 -15.10 -10.76 -8.92
C SER A 29 -14.06 -11.74 -8.38
N LEU A 30 -12.79 -11.49 -8.65
CA LEU A 30 -11.66 -12.20 -8.02
C LEU A 30 -11.62 -12.04 -6.50
N VAL A 31 -12.28 -11.01 -5.98
CA VAL A 31 -12.41 -10.77 -4.54
C VAL A 31 -13.60 -11.56 -4.00
N PRO A 32 -13.37 -12.61 -3.18
CA PRO A 32 -14.46 -13.40 -2.62
C PRO A 32 -15.36 -12.55 -1.73
N LYS A 33 -16.69 -12.75 -1.88
CA LYS A 33 -17.70 -12.14 -1.00
C LYS A 33 -18.07 -13.16 0.08
N ASP A 34 -17.98 -12.76 1.34
CA ASP A 34 -18.41 -13.54 2.52
C ASP A 34 -17.66 -14.87 2.76
N ASP A 35 -16.54 -15.11 2.07
CA ASP A 35 -15.67 -16.25 2.33
C ASP A 35 -14.29 -15.77 2.80
N LYS A 36 -13.99 -16.00 4.08
CA LYS A 36 -12.71 -15.65 4.71
C LYS A 36 -11.62 -16.70 4.50
N SER A 37 -11.98 -17.88 3.99
CA SER A 37 -11.03 -18.98 3.75
C SER A 37 -10.22 -18.76 2.48
N LEU A 38 -10.74 -17.97 1.53
CA LEU A 38 -10.11 -17.68 0.26
C LEU A 38 -9.59 -16.23 0.21
N LEU A 39 -8.35 -16.09 -0.19
CA LEU A 39 -7.76 -14.77 -0.44
C LEU A 39 -8.25 -14.19 -1.78
N LEU A 40 -8.26 -15.00 -2.80
CA LEU A 40 -8.74 -14.71 -4.17
C LEU A 40 -9.49 -15.92 -4.71
N ILE A 41 -10.44 -15.69 -5.62
CA ILE A 41 -11.17 -16.78 -6.28
C ILE A 41 -10.20 -17.58 -7.16
N ASN A 42 -10.16 -18.88 -6.94
CA ASN A 42 -9.23 -19.83 -7.56
C ASN A 42 -9.90 -20.98 -8.34
N SER A 43 -11.24 -21.03 -8.37
CA SER A 43 -12.03 -22.02 -9.09
C SER A 43 -13.41 -21.49 -9.49
N GLY A 44 -14.06 -22.17 -10.44
CA GLY A 44 -15.39 -21.80 -10.93
C GLY A 44 -16.49 -21.90 -9.87
N MET A 45 -16.39 -22.91 -9.01
CA MET A 45 -17.38 -23.21 -7.96
C MET A 45 -17.27 -22.25 -6.75
N ALA A 46 -16.08 -21.75 -6.45
CA ALA A 46 -15.83 -20.99 -5.22
C ALA A 46 -16.85 -19.85 -4.96
N PRO A 47 -17.22 -19.00 -5.93
CA PRO A 47 -18.21 -17.94 -5.68
C PRO A 47 -19.65 -18.45 -5.54
N MET A 48 -19.91 -19.71 -5.87
CA MET A 48 -21.25 -20.34 -5.88
C MET A 48 -21.43 -21.39 -4.78
N LYS A 49 -20.45 -21.54 -3.85
CA LYS A 49 -20.47 -22.57 -2.79
C LYS A 49 -21.80 -22.64 -2.05
N LYS A 50 -22.44 -21.51 -1.76
CA LYS A 50 -23.74 -21.43 -1.06
C LYS A 50 -24.92 -22.03 -1.85
N TYR A 51 -24.80 -22.14 -3.18
CA TYR A 51 -25.81 -22.81 -3.99
C TYR A 51 -25.70 -24.34 -3.88
N PHE A 52 -24.47 -24.86 -3.78
CA PHE A 52 -24.21 -26.29 -3.60
C PHE A 52 -24.66 -26.80 -2.23
N THR A 53 -24.52 -25.96 -1.18
CA THR A 53 -24.96 -26.32 0.19
C THR A 53 -26.45 -26.07 0.41
N GLY A 54 -27.15 -25.41 -0.51
CA GLY A 54 -28.56 -25.04 -0.36
C GLY A 54 -28.83 -23.87 0.57
N GLU A 55 -27.78 -23.20 1.10
CA GLU A 55 -27.93 -22.00 1.94
C GLU A 55 -28.61 -20.85 1.20
N VAL A 56 -28.41 -20.77 -0.10
CA VAL A 56 -28.99 -19.75 -0.96
C VAL A 56 -29.58 -20.41 -2.20
N THR A 57 -30.79 -20.02 -2.57
CA THR A 57 -31.43 -20.50 -3.80
C THR A 57 -30.72 -19.94 -5.03
N PRO A 58 -30.22 -20.78 -5.96
CA PRO A 58 -29.58 -20.30 -7.18
C PRO A 58 -30.59 -19.59 -8.09
N PRO A 59 -30.14 -18.62 -8.93
CA PRO A 59 -31.03 -17.91 -9.86
C PRO A 59 -31.67 -18.85 -10.90
N ARG A 60 -31.04 -19.96 -11.18
CA ARG A 60 -31.55 -21.12 -11.98
C ARG A 60 -30.78 -22.36 -11.54
N LYS A 61 -31.41 -23.53 -11.60
CA LYS A 61 -30.77 -24.81 -11.26
C LYS A 61 -29.63 -25.20 -12.20
N ARG A 62 -29.60 -24.67 -13.42
CA ARG A 62 -28.52 -24.84 -14.41
C ARG A 62 -27.85 -23.51 -14.67
N VAL A 63 -26.56 -23.45 -14.47
CA VAL A 63 -25.76 -22.22 -14.64
C VAL A 63 -24.51 -22.55 -15.45
N THR A 64 -24.08 -21.62 -16.31
CA THR A 64 -22.77 -21.67 -16.96
C THR A 64 -22.06 -20.33 -16.81
N THR A 65 -20.74 -20.38 -16.65
CA THR A 65 -19.92 -19.19 -16.52
C THR A 65 -18.50 -19.42 -17.00
N CYS A 66 -17.82 -18.36 -17.39
CA CYS A 66 -16.37 -18.32 -17.56
C CYS A 66 -15.79 -17.48 -16.40
N GLN A 67 -15.24 -18.15 -15.39
CA GLN A 67 -14.82 -17.54 -14.15
C GLN A 67 -13.35 -17.13 -14.18
N LYS A 68 -13.06 -15.87 -13.88
CA LYS A 68 -11.71 -15.36 -13.60
C LYS A 68 -11.14 -16.04 -12.36
N CYS A 69 -9.93 -16.58 -12.44
CA CYS A 69 -9.26 -17.27 -11.34
C CYS A 69 -7.83 -16.78 -11.15
N ILE A 70 -7.38 -16.74 -9.89
CA ILE A 70 -5.98 -16.50 -9.51
C ILE A 70 -5.51 -17.63 -8.59
N ARG A 71 -4.41 -18.31 -8.99
CA ARG A 71 -3.72 -19.32 -8.17
C ARG A 71 -2.36 -18.81 -7.73
N THR A 72 -2.24 -18.45 -6.45
CA THR A 72 -1.01 -17.88 -5.87
C THR A 72 0.12 -18.88 -5.65
N PRO A 73 -0.12 -20.18 -5.36
CA PRO A 73 0.94 -21.19 -5.26
C PRO A 73 1.74 -21.38 -6.55
N ASP A 74 1.15 -21.06 -7.70
CA ASP A 74 1.79 -21.26 -9.01
C ASP A 74 2.75 -20.13 -9.41
N ILE A 75 2.78 -19.00 -8.67
CA ILE A 75 3.59 -17.81 -9.02
C ILE A 75 5.06 -18.15 -9.28
N GLU A 76 5.65 -19.05 -8.49
CA GLU A 76 7.07 -19.42 -8.63
C GLU A 76 7.33 -20.33 -9.82
N ARG A 77 6.31 -21.05 -10.29
CA ARG A 77 6.38 -21.96 -11.45
C ARG A 77 6.14 -21.25 -12.77
N VAL A 78 5.57 -20.03 -12.73
CA VAL A 78 5.30 -19.23 -13.92
C VAL A 78 6.59 -18.92 -14.67
N GLY A 79 6.55 -19.17 -15.97
CA GLY A 79 7.69 -18.98 -16.87
C GLY A 79 8.61 -20.19 -16.98
N ILE A 80 8.64 -21.09 -15.98
CA ILE A 80 9.50 -22.30 -15.95
C ILE A 80 8.79 -23.48 -16.62
N THR A 81 7.48 -23.62 -16.39
CA THR A 81 6.68 -24.73 -16.94
C THR A 81 5.75 -24.23 -18.05
N ALA A 82 5.34 -25.14 -18.93
CA ALA A 82 4.49 -24.82 -20.07
C ALA A 82 3.02 -24.49 -19.70
N ARG A 83 2.55 -24.98 -18.55
CA ARG A 83 1.12 -25.05 -18.19
C ARG A 83 0.73 -24.24 -16.96
N HIS A 84 1.67 -23.60 -16.26
CA HIS A 84 1.36 -22.80 -15.09
C HIS A 84 1.25 -21.31 -15.43
N GLY A 85 0.13 -20.71 -15.03
CA GLY A 85 -0.14 -19.28 -15.05
C GLY A 85 -0.80 -18.87 -13.76
N THR A 86 -0.54 -17.64 -13.31
CA THR A 86 -1.17 -17.09 -12.10
C THR A 86 -2.64 -16.77 -12.34
N TYR A 87 -2.95 -16.11 -13.46
CA TYR A 87 -4.30 -15.82 -13.92
C TYR A 87 -4.70 -16.80 -15.01
N PHE A 88 -5.92 -17.33 -14.90
CA PHE A 88 -6.55 -18.12 -15.94
C PHE A 88 -8.06 -18.00 -15.87
N GLU A 89 -8.73 -18.39 -16.96
CA GLU A 89 -10.18 -18.43 -17.04
C GLU A 89 -10.66 -19.88 -16.93
N MET A 90 -11.62 -20.13 -16.06
CA MET A 90 -12.25 -21.44 -15.88
C MET A 90 -13.66 -21.45 -16.43
N LEU A 91 -13.87 -22.19 -17.49
CA LEU A 91 -15.18 -22.52 -18.03
C LEU A 91 -15.85 -23.55 -17.13
N GLY A 92 -17.12 -23.32 -16.79
CA GLY A 92 -17.85 -24.24 -15.93
C GLY A 92 -19.33 -24.28 -16.27
N ASN A 93 -19.91 -25.49 -16.20
CA ASN A 93 -21.33 -25.73 -16.19
C ASN A 93 -21.72 -26.42 -14.88
N PHE A 94 -22.80 -25.96 -14.27
CA PHE A 94 -23.18 -26.30 -12.90
C PHE A 94 -24.62 -26.75 -12.88
N SER A 95 -24.89 -27.79 -12.07
CA SER A 95 -26.23 -28.27 -11.77
C SER A 95 -26.45 -28.26 -10.27
N PHE A 96 -27.50 -27.63 -9.83
CA PHE A 96 -27.92 -27.56 -8.42
C PHE A 96 -29.17 -28.44 -8.24
N GLY A 97 -28.93 -29.76 -8.14
CA GLY A 97 -29.99 -30.77 -8.02
C GLY A 97 -30.96 -30.82 -9.20
N ASP A 98 -30.48 -30.70 -10.43
CA ASP A 98 -31.28 -30.79 -11.66
C ASP A 98 -30.84 -31.97 -12.54
N TYR A 99 -29.67 -31.90 -13.17
CA TYR A 99 -29.07 -33.02 -13.91
C TYR A 99 -27.84 -33.57 -13.20
N PHE A 100 -27.38 -34.76 -13.57
CA PHE A 100 -26.24 -35.41 -12.95
C PHE A 100 -25.31 -36.07 -13.97
N LYS A 101 -24.71 -37.21 -13.66
CA LYS A 101 -23.67 -37.88 -14.46
C LYS A 101 -24.04 -38.11 -15.93
N HIS A 102 -25.25 -38.60 -16.22
CA HIS A 102 -25.68 -38.94 -17.57
C HIS A 102 -25.62 -37.78 -18.55
N GLU A 103 -26.21 -36.64 -18.16
CA GLU A 103 -26.22 -35.46 -19.02
C GLU A 103 -24.86 -34.77 -19.03
N ALA A 104 -24.17 -34.68 -17.87
CA ALA A 104 -22.88 -34.02 -17.80
C ALA A 104 -21.85 -34.69 -18.72
N THR A 105 -21.73 -35.99 -18.69
CA THR A 105 -20.82 -36.78 -19.54
C THR A 105 -21.18 -36.69 -21.01
N ALA A 106 -22.47 -36.86 -21.33
CA ALA A 106 -22.95 -36.78 -22.71
C ALA A 106 -22.71 -35.41 -23.34
N TRP A 107 -22.97 -34.32 -22.59
CA TRP A 107 -22.74 -32.97 -23.09
C TRP A 107 -21.26 -32.62 -23.21
N ALA A 108 -20.44 -33.10 -22.29
CA ALA A 108 -18.99 -32.90 -22.37
C ALA A 108 -18.42 -33.58 -23.64
N TRP A 109 -18.83 -34.80 -23.93
CA TRP A 109 -18.42 -35.51 -25.14
C TRP A 109 -18.94 -34.85 -26.40
N GLU A 110 -20.22 -34.45 -26.39
CA GLU A 110 -20.84 -33.73 -27.52
C GLU A 110 -20.11 -32.41 -27.81
N PHE A 111 -19.71 -31.66 -26.77
CA PHE A 111 -18.98 -30.41 -26.94
C PHE A 111 -17.64 -30.63 -27.62
N PHE A 112 -16.87 -31.63 -27.18
CA PHE A 112 -15.57 -31.90 -27.79
C PHE A 112 -15.67 -32.47 -29.20
N THR A 113 -16.53 -33.46 -29.40
CA THR A 113 -16.55 -34.20 -30.65
C THR A 113 -17.38 -33.52 -31.75
N LYS A 114 -18.47 -32.81 -31.40
CA LYS A 114 -19.38 -32.20 -32.38
C LYS A 114 -19.25 -30.68 -32.49
N VAL A 115 -18.96 -29.98 -31.40
CA VAL A 115 -18.83 -28.51 -31.43
C VAL A 115 -17.39 -28.08 -31.75
N LEU A 116 -16.40 -28.75 -31.14
CA LEU A 116 -14.98 -28.46 -31.36
C LEU A 116 -14.36 -29.39 -32.45
N GLU A 117 -15.07 -30.42 -32.87
CA GLU A 117 -14.62 -31.39 -33.90
C GLU A 117 -13.26 -31.99 -33.52
N MET A 118 -13.06 -32.29 -32.23
CA MET A 118 -11.87 -33.01 -31.77
C MET A 118 -11.92 -34.46 -32.19
N PRO A 119 -10.81 -35.07 -32.65
CA PRO A 119 -10.75 -36.48 -33.01
C PRO A 119 -10.94 -37.37 -31.77
N GLU A 120 -11.94 -38.25 -31.80
CA GLU A 120 -12.29 -39.13 -30.68
C GLU A 120 -11.14 -40.04 -30.25
N GLU A 121 -10.31 -40.46 -31.22
CA GLU A 121 -9.11 -41.31 -31.01
C GLU A 121 -7.99 -40.60 -30.20
N LYS A 122 -8.09 -39.29 -29.99
CA LYS A 122 -7.16 -38.55 -29.15
C LYS A 122 -7.72 -38.17 -27.78
N LEU A 123 -8.97 -38.51 -27.52
CA LEU A 123 -9.64 -38.23 -26.27
C LEU A 123 -9.58 -39.47 -25.34
N TYR A 124 -9.11 -39.25 -24.12
CA TYR A 124 -9.04 -40.24 -23.06
C TYR A 124 -9.84 -39.72 -21.86
N VAL A 125 -10.46 -40.66 -21.12
CA VAL A 125 -11.28 -40.33 -19.95
C VAL A 125 -10.78 -41.08 -18.72
N SER A 126 -10.54 -40.38 -17.63
CA SER A 126 -10.31 -40.99 -16.33
C SER A 126 -11.57 -40.97 -15.48
N VAL A 127 -11.71 -41.97 -14.62
CA VAL A 127 -12.77 -42.03 -13.60
C VAL A 127 -12.19 -42.48 -12.28
N TYR A 128 -12.85 -42.12 -11.19
CA TYR A 128 -12.47 -42.59 -9.86
C TYR A 128 -12.58 -44.12 -9.83
N GLU A 129 -11.58 -44.80 -9.28
CA GLU A 129 -11.46 -46.26 -9.31
C GLU A 129 -12.68 -47.03 -8.78
N LYS A 130 -13.45 -46.41 -7.85
CA LYS A 130 -14.66 -46.95 -7.23
C LYS A 130 -15.97 -46.45 -7.85
N ASP A 131 -15.93 -45.65 -8.90
CA ASP A 131 -17.12 -45.11 -9.57
C ASP A 131 -17.45 -45.95 -10.81
N ASP A 132 -18.00 -47.14 -10.59
CA ASP A 132 -18.43 -48.06 -11.65
C ASP A 132 -19.59 -47.51 -12.46
N GLU A 133 -20.42 -46.66 -11.85
CA GLU A 133 -21.52 -45.98 -12.53
C GLU A 133 -21.00 -45.05 -13.63
N ALA A 134 -20.07 -44.14 -13.28
CA ALA A 134 -19.46 -43.23 -14.25
C ALA A 134 -18.74 -44.00 -15.36
N TYR A 135 -18.00 -45.07 -15.04
CA TYR A 135 -17.38 -45.93 -16.04
C TYR A 135 -18.39 -46.54 -16.99
N GLY A 136 -19.52 -47.04 -16.46
CA GLY A 136 -20.61 -47.62 -17.24
C GLY A 136 -21.29 -46.57 -18.15
N ILE A 137 -21.52 -45.37 -17.68
CA ILE A 137 -22.11 -44.28 -18.48
C ILE A 137 -21.16 -43.91 -19.65
N TRP A 138 -19.88 -43.70 -19.38
CA TRP A 138 -18.90 -43.36 -20.39
C TRP A 138 -18.80 -44.39 -21.50
N THR A 139 -18.73 -45.69 -21.12
CA THR A 139 -18.50 -46.77 -22.10
C THR A 139 -19.75 -47.23 -22.81
N LYS A 140 -20.95 -47.27 -22.13
CA LYS A 140 -22.16 -47.86 -22.70
C LYS A 140 -23.14 -46.85 -23.28
N GLU A 141 -23.23 -45.65 -22.69
CA GLU A 141 -24.17 -44.60 -23.08
C GLU A 141 -23.52 -43.57 -23.99
N VAL A 142 -22.35 -43.05 -23.57
CA VAL A 142 -21.59 -42.08 -24.37
C VAL A 142 -20.82 -42.74 -25.50
N GLY A 143 -20.37 -43.99 -25.28
CA GLY A 143 -19.73 -44.81 -26.34
C GLY A 143 -18.22 -44.62 -26.44
N VAL A 144 -17.56 -44.17 -25.38
CA VAL A 144 -16.09 -44.07 -25.33
C VAL A 144 -15.49 -45.47 -25.37
N ASP A 145 -14.48 -45.66 -26.22
CA ASP A 145 -13.77 -46.93 -26.32
C ASP A 145 -13.15 -47.29 -24.96
N PRO A 146 -13.39 -48.52 -24.43
CA PRO A 146 -12.78 -48.95 -23.17
C PRO A 146 -11.27 -48.88 -23.12
N SER A 147 -10.58 -48.91 -24.26
CA SER A 147 -9.11 -48.69 -24.31
C SER A 147 -8.67 -47.25 -24.03
N HIS A 148 -9.58 -46.30 -24.14
CA HIS A 148 -9.36 -44.90 -23.81
C HIS A 148 -9.83 -44.52 -22.39
N MET A 149 -10.29 -45.51 -21.60
CA MET A 149 -10.74 -45.31 -20.24
C MET A 149 -9.65 -45.69 -19.22
N VAL A 150 -9.42 -44.85 -18.24
CA VAL A 150 -8.45 -45.09 -17.19
C VAL A 150 -9.11 -44.92 -15.82
N ARG A 151 -8.76 -45.82 -14.87
CA ARG A 151 -9.22 -45.71 -13.49
C ARG A 151 -8.08 -45.18 -12.63
N LEU A 152 -8.29 -44.07 -11.96
CA LEU A 152 -7.30 -43.46 -11.11
C LEU A 152 -7.77 -43.39 -9.65
N GLY A 153 -6.85 -43.23 -8.74
CA GLY A 153 -7.09 -43.18 -7.29
C GLY A 153 -7.78 -41.89 -6.81
N LYS A 154 -7.92 -41.82 -5.49
CA LYS A 154 -8.52 -40.67 -4.83
C LYS A 154 -7.73 -39.38 -5.07
N GLU A 155 -6.42 -39.48 -5.21
CA GLU A 155 -5.54 -38.33 -5.41
C GLU A 155 -5.82 -37.59 -6.73
N ASP A 156 -6.26 -38.33 -7.77
CA ASP A 156 -6.49 -37.79 -9.09
C ASP A 156 -7.98 -37.56 -9.39
N ASN A 157 -8.85 -38.56 -9.06
CA ASN A 157 -10.24 -38.52 -9.45
C ASN A 157 -11.26 -38.44 -8.30
N PHE A 158 -10.90 -37.76 -7.20
CA PHE A 158 -11.84 -37.38 -6.16
C PHE A 158 -11.57 -35.96 -5.71
N TRP A 159 -12.47 -35.02 -6.01
CA TRP A 159 -12.31 -33.65 -5.68
C TRP A 159 -12.83 -33.34 -4.27
N GLU A 160 -11.96 -32.80 -3.42
CA GLU A 160 -12.30 -32.27 -2.09
C GLU A 160 -11.41 -31.06 -1.73
N HIS A 161 -11.96 -30.12 -1.02
CA HIS A 161 -11.22 -28.94 -0.55
C HIS A 161 -11.63 -28.56 0.87
N GLY A 162 -10.99 -29.15 1.86
CA GLY A 162 -11.29 -28.95 3.27
C GLY A 162 -12.68 -29.44 3.64
N THR A 163 -13.51 -28.57 4.21
CA THR A 163 -14.92 -28.83 4.55
C THR A 163 -15.86 -28.39 3.44
N GLY A 164 -16.91 -29.16 3.18
CA GLY A 164 -17.96 -28.79 2.24
C GLY A 164 -18.20 -29.81 1.11
N PRO A 165 -18.94 -29.42 0.05
CA PRO A 165 -19.34 -30.29 -1.03
C PRO A 165 -18.13 -30.93 -1.75
N CYS A 166 -18.17 -32.23 -1.96
CA CYS A 166 -17.11 -33.02 -2.60
C CYS A 166 -17.66 -34.26 -3.31
N GLY A 167 -16.83 -34.92 -4.09
CA GLY A 167 -17.21 -36.19 -4.75
C GLY A 167 -16.20 -36.70 -5.76
N PRO A 168 -16.46 -37.90 -6.33
CA PRO A 168 -15.66 -38.44 -7.41
C PRO A 168 -15.74 -37.55 -8.65
N CYS A 169 -14.73 -37.60 -9.48
CA CYS A 169 -14.71 -36.87 -10.75
C CYS A 169 -14.25 -37.72 -11.91
N SER A 170 -14.63 -37.28 -13.11
CA SER A 170 -14.09 -37.76 -14.39
C SER A 170 -13.33 -36.64 -15.06
N GLU A 171 -12.17 -36.97 -15.57
CA GLU A 171 -11.34 -36.00 -16.30
C GLU A 171 -11.20 -36.41 -17.75
N ILE A 172 -11.26 -35.46 -18.66
CA ILE A 172 -11.08 -35.70 -20.09
C ILE A 172 -9.70 -35.15 -20.48
N TYR A 173 -8.90 -36.03 -21.08
CA TYR A 173 -7.53 -35.77 -21.53
C TYR A 173 -7.47 -35.76 -23.05
N PHE A 174 -6.56 -34.95 -23.59
CA PHE A 174 -6.22 -34.92 -24.99
C PHE A 174 -4.79 -35.44 -25.20
N ASP A 175 -4.63 -36.49 -26.06
CA ASP A 175 -3.30 -36.99 -26.46
C ASP A 175 -2.70 -36.08 -27.54
N ARG A 176 -1.64 -35.38 -27.21
CA ARG A 176 -0.92 -34.48 -28.11
C ARG A 176 0.07 -35.18 -29.01
N GLY A 177 0.25 -36.46 -28.79
CA GLY A 177 1.18 -37.30 -29.57
C GLY A 177 2.43 -37.70 -28.80
N GLU A 178 3.08 -38.79 -29.29
CA GLU A 178 4.26 -39.36 -28.61
C GLU A 178 5.45 -38.39 -28.53
N GLU A 179 5.56 -37.48 -29.50
CA GLU A 179 6.59 -36.45 -29.56
C GLU A 179 6.55 -35.45 -28.39
N LYS A 180 5.41 -35.32 -27.72
CA LYS A 180 5.21 -34.49 -26.52
C LYS A 180 5.37 -35.30 -25.22
N GLY A 181 5.62 -36.60 -25.33
CA GLY A 181 5.75 -37.51 -24.21
C GLY A 181 7.13 -37.46 -23.55
N CYS A 182 7.24 -38.12 -22.38
CA CYS A 182 8.50 -38.25 -21.64
C CYS A 182 9.45 -39.31 -22.22
N GLY A 183 9.07 -39.96 -23.32
CA GLY A 183 9.85 -41.05 -23.95
C GLY A 183 9.81 -42.38 -23.16
N SER A 184 9.06 -42.46 -22.07
CA SER A 184 8.88 -43.69 -21.32
C SER A 184 7.93 -44.64 -22.06
N PRO A 185 8.22 -45.93 -22.15
CA PRO A 185 7.29 -46.93 -22.73
C PRO A 185 5.96 -47.07 -21.90
N ASN A 186 5.95 -46.57 -20.66
CA ASN A 186 4.79 -46.57 -19.77
C ASN A 186 4.09 -45.22 -19.74
N CYS A 187 4.34 -44.32 -20.70
CA CYS A 187 3.69 -42.99 -20.77
C CYS A 187 2.19 -43.18 -21.05
N ALA A 188 1.36 -42.85 -20.08
CA ALA A 188 -0.08 -42.98 -20.10
C ALA A 188 -0.78 -41.80 -19.45
N VAL A 189 -2.09 -41.73 -19.45
CA VAL A 189 -2.88 -40.76 -18.67
C VAL A 189 -2.47 -40.85 -17.20
N GLY A 190 -2.27 -39.70 -16.56
CA GLY A 190 -1.69 -39.57 -15.22
C GLY A 190 -0.17 -39.41 -15.21
N CYS A 191 0.52 -39.50 -16.38
CA CYS A 191 1.92 -39.11 -16.46
C CYS A 191 2.09 -37.59 -16.41
N ASP A 192 3.14 -37.14 -15.70
CA ASP A 192 3.42 -35.71 -15.47
C ASP A 192 4.06 -34.98 -16.69
N CYS A 193 4.07 -35.63 -17.87
CA CYS A 193 4.56 -35.08 -19.12
C CYS A 193 3.47 -34.29 -19.89
N ASP A 194 3.87 -33.66 -21.01
CA ASP A 194 2.99 -32.80 -21.80
C ASP A 194 2.22 -33.58 -22.92
N ARG A 195 2.24 -34.92 -22.92
CA ARG A 195 1.51 -35.75 -23.89
C ARG A 195 0.02 -35.74 -23.60
N PHE A 196 -0.39 -36.23 -22.43
CA PHE A 196 -1.80 -36.36 -22.03
C PHE A 196 -2.16 -35.11 -21.21
N VAL A 197 -2.81 -34.16 -21.85
CA VAL A 197 -3.21 -32.91 -21.20
C VAL A 197 -4.64 -33.03 -20.70
N GLU A 198 -4.86 -32.95 -19.38
CA GLU A 198 -6.19 -32.80 -18.82
C GLU A 198 -6.80 -31.48 -19.33
N VAL A 199 -7.91 -31.58 -20.08
CA VAL A 199 -8.61 -30.40 -20.61
C VAL A 199 -9.90 -30.09 -19.86
N TRP A 200 -10.57 -31.09 -19.24
CA TRP A 200 -11.82 -30.87 -18.53
C TRP A 200 -11.97 -31.81 -17.34
N ASN A 201 -12.34 -31.25 -16.18
CA ASN A 201 -12.72 -32.02 -15.00
C ASN A 201 -14.22 -31.88 -14.72
N LEU A 202 -14.91 -33.02 -14.56
CA LEU A 202 -16.34 -33.14 -14.26
C LEU A 202 -16.48 -33.71 -12.84
N VAL A 203 -16.80 -32.88 -11.87
CA VAL A 203 -16.95 -33.31 -10.48
C VAL A 203 -18.41 -33.65 -10.19
N PHE A 204 -18.64 -34.84 -9.73
CA PHE A 204 -19.93 -35.38 -9.32
C PHE A 204 -20.11 -35.14 -7.82
N THR A 205 -20.49 -33.91 -7.45
CA THR A 205 -20.63 -33.51 -6.08
C THR A 205 -21.82 -34.16 -5.42
N GLN A 206 -21.58 -35.21 -4.66
CA GLN A 206 -22.61 -36.04 -4.03
C GLN A 206 -22.42 -36.21 -2.51
N PHE A 207 -21.33 -35.67 -1.95
CA PHE A 207 -21.04 -35.73 -0.53
C PHE A 207 -20.73 -34.36 0.03
N ASP A 208 -20.90 -34.23 1.36
CA ASP A 208 -20.39 -33.14 2.17
C ASP A 208 -19.28 -33.66 3.09
N SER A 209 -18.10 -33.03 3.05
CA SER A 209 -16.93 -33.40 3.84
C SER A 209 -16.84 -32.56 5.11
N ASP A 210 -16.58 -33.24 6.26
CA ASP A 210 -16.29 -32.57 7.52
C ASP A 210 -14.82 -32.14 7.68
N GLY A 211 -13.99 -32.40 6.68
CA GLY A 211 -12.55 -32.11 6.68
C GLY A 211 -11.71 -33.10 7.47
N ASN A 212 -12.33 -34.13 8.10
CA ASN A 212 -11.65 -35.18 8.87
C ASN A 212 -11.72 -36.56 8.19
N GLY A 213 -12.16 -36.58 6.91
CA GLY A 213 -12.29 -37.80 6.12
C GLY A 213 -13.65 -38.48 6.24
N ASN A 214 -14.65 -37.88 6.87
CA ASN A 214 -16.02 -38.36 6.90
C ASN A 214 -16.85 -37.63 5.82
N TYR A 215 -17.65 -38.42 5.09
CA TYR A 215 -18.48 -37.95 3.98
C TYR A 215 -19.95 -38.24 4.26
N THR A 216 -20.78 -37.22 4.27
CA THR A 216 -22.23 -37.34 4.38
C THR A 216 -22.85 -37.13 3.00
N PRO A 217 -23.73 -38.02 2.52
CA PRO A 217 -24.43 -37.82 1.25
C PRO A 217 -25.22 -36.50 1.27
N LEU A 218 -25.14 -35.74 0.18
CA LEU A 218 -25.98 -34.58 -0.04
C LEU A 218 -27.43 -34.98 -0.36
N ASP A 219 -28.41 -34.20 0.08
CA ASP A 219 -29.84 -34.42 -0.23
C ASP A 219 -30.10 -34.44 -1.75
N HIS A 220 -29.37 -33.62 -2.49
CA HIS A 220 -29.39 -33.54 -3.93
C HIS A 220 -27.97 -33.51 -4.48
N PRO A 221 -27.61 -34.47 -5.38
CA PRO A 221 -26.30 -34.43 -6.03
C PRO A 221 -26.24 -33.27 -7.02
N ASN A 222 -25.06 -32.69 -7.13
CA ASN A 222 -24.78 -31.52 -7.95
C ASN A 222 -23.70 -31.85 -8.99
N ILE A 223 -23.61 -31.02 -10.02
CA ILE A 223 -22.52 -31.03 -10.99
C ILE A 223 -21.71 -29.75 -10.82
N ASP A 224 -20.43 -29.93 -10.65
CA ASP A 224 -19.38 -28.89 -10.74
C ASP A 224 -18.42 -29.28 -11.85
N THR A 225 -18.18 -28.41 -12.81
CA THR A 225 -17.18 -28.70 -13.85
C THR A 225 -16.18 -27.53 -13.97
N GLY A 226 -14.94 -27.91 -14.30
CA GLY A 226 -13.88 -26.94 -14.51
C GLY A 226 -13.02 -27.28 -15.73
N MET A 227 -13.01 -26.39 -16.72
CA MET A 227 -12.16 -26.47 -17.91
C MET A 227 -11.35 -25.18 -18.04
N GLY A 228 -10.02 -25.30 -17.99
CA GLY A 228 -9.11 -24.17 -18.21
C GLY A 228 -9.19 -23.69 -19.65
N LEU A 229 -9.69 -22.46 -19.87
CA LEU A 229 -9.85 -21.90 -21.21
C LEU A 229 -8.52 -21.81 -21.96
N GLU A 230 -7.46 -21.36 -21.31
CA GLU A 230 -6.13 -21.27 -21.92
C GLU A 230 -5.56 -22.64 -22.26
N ARG A 231 -5.83 -23.66 -21.42
CA ARG A 231 -5.41 -25.04 -21.65
C ARG A 231 -6.12 -25.64 -22.84
N LEU A 232 -7.43 -25.43 -22.94
CA LEU A 232 -8.22 -25.82 -24.12
C LEU A 232 -7.71 -25.11 -25.38
N ALA A 233 -7.41 -23.81 -25.28
CA ALA A 233 -6.87 -23.03 -26.39
C ALA A 233 -5.51 -23.55 -26.85
N CYS A 234 -4.62 -23.97 -25.95
CA CYS A 234 -3.34 -24.59 -26.31
C CYS A 234 -3.57 -25.83 -27.20
N VAL A 235 -4.52 -26.69 -26.83
CA VAL A 235 -4.86 -27.89 -27.62
C VAL A 235 -5.45 -27.51 -28.97
N MET A 236 -6.42 -26.57 -29.02
CA MET A 236 -7.12 -26.18 -30.24
C MET A 236 -6.25 -25.39 -31.23
N GLN A 237 -5.24 -24.69 -30.73
CA GLN A 237 -4.30 -23.91 -31.51
C GLN A 237 -3.01 -24.70 -31.83
N ASP A 238 -2.86 -25.90 -31.27
CA ASP A 238 -1.66 -26.76 -31.38
C ASP A 238 -0.38 -26.02 -31.02
N VAL A 239 -0.39 -25.39 -29.84
CA VAL A 239 0.77 -24.66 -29.32
C VAL A 239 1.32 -25.31 -28.04
N ASP A 240 2.63 -25.12 -27.79
CA ASP A 240 3.34 -25.86 -26.75
C ASP A 240 3.09 -25.33 -25.33
N ASN A 241 2.70 -24.09 -25.20
CA ASN A 241 2.44 -23.50 -23.88
C ASN A 241 1.40 -22.38 -23.96
N LEU A 242 0.84 -22.03 -22.82
CA LEU A 242 -0.21 -21.02 -22.71
C LEU A 242 0.22 -19.61 -23.20
N PHE A 243 1.52 -19.32 -23.23
CA PHE A 243 2.04 -18.05 -23.69
C PHE A 243 2.05 -17.90 -25.23
N LEU A 244 1.82 -18.99 -25.94
CA LEU A 244 1.69 -19.03 -27.39
C LEU A 244 0.22 -18.97 -27.86
N VAL A 245 -0.74 -19.02 -26.93
CA VAL A 245 -2.16 -18.81 -27.22
C VAL A 245 -2.38 -17.39 -27.77
N ASP A 246 -3.20 -17.24 -28.79
CA ASP A 246 -3.39 -16.04 -29.60
C ASP A 246 -3.45 -14.72 -28.82
N THR A 247 -4.38 -14.59 -27.87
CA THR A 247 -4.55 -13.36 -27.06
C THR A 247 -3.38 -13.14 -26.11
N VAL A 248 -2.83 -14.20 -25.50
CA VAL A 248 -1.68 -14.13 -24.59
C VAL A 248 -0.40 -13.79 -25.37
N GLN A 249 -0.26 -14.36 -26.58
CA GLN A 249 0.86 -14.04 -27.46
C GLN A 249 0.86 -12.58 -27.92
N ASN A 250 -0.31 -11.96 -28.14
CA ASN A 250 -0.40 -10.53 -28.46
C ASN A 250 0.13 -9.67 -27.31
N ILE A 251 -0.11 -10.06 -26.05
CA ILE A 251 0.46 -9.39 -24.89
C ILE A 251 1.97 -9.58 -24.86
N MET A 252 2.45 -10.81 -25.07
CA MET A 252 3.89 -11.12 -25.12
C MET A 252 4.60 -10.36 -26.23
N LYS A 253 4.02 -10.24 -27.42
CA LYS A 253 4.57 -9.42 -28.53
C LYS A 253 4.79 -7.98 -28.09
N HIS A 254 3.84 -7.39 -27.36
CA HIS A 254 4.03 -6.04 -26.82
C HIS A 254 5.21 -5.98 -25.82
N VAL A 255 5.38 -7.00 -24.97
CA VAL A 255 6.56 -7.07 -24.07
C VAL A 255 7.85 -7.18 -24.89
N VAL A 256 7.87 -7.99 -25.95
CA VAL A 256 8.99 -8.10 -26.88
C VAL A 256 9.32 -6.75 -27.54
N ASP A 257 8.31 -6.02 -28.01
CA ASP A 257 8.48 -4.70 -28.62
C ASP A 257 9.09 -3.69 -27.66
N VAL A 258 8.68 -3.70 -26.40
CA VAL A 258 9.20 -2.81 -25.36
C VAL A 258 10.63 -3.16 -24.94
N THR A 259 10.93 -4.44 -24.82
CA THR A 259 12.23 -4.94 -24.34
C THR A 259 13.27 -5.05 -25.45
N GLY A 260 12.84 -5.23 -26.70
CA GLY A 260 13.70 -5.55 -27.85
C GLY A 260 14.27 -6.96 -27.84
N VAL A 261 13.80 -7.83 -26.91
CA VAL A 261 14.28 -9.20 -26.74
C VAL A 261 13.30 -10.17 -27.39
N LEU A 262 13.79 -11.00 -28.31
CA LEU A 262 12.97 -11.94 -29.07
C LEU A 262 12.72 -13.22 -28.27
N TYR A 263 11.48 -13.67 -28.22
CA TYR A 263 11.09 -14.95 -27.62
C TYR A 263 11.62 -16.15 -28.44
N GLY A 264 12.04 -17.22 -27.77
CA GLY A 264 12.52 -18.44 -28.36
C GLY A 264 14.04 -18.45 -28.70
N LYS A 265 14.81 -17.48 -28.20
CA LYS A 265 16.25 -17.41 -28.44
C LYS A 265 17.11 -17.83 -27.23
N ASP A 266 16.66 -17.56 -26.05
CA ASP A 266 17.39 -17.84 -24.80
C ASP A 266 16.38 -18.11 -23.67
N GLU A 267 16.54 -19.25 -22.99
CA GLU A 267 15.59 -19.72 -22.00
C GLU A 267 15.40 -18.74 -20.82
N LYS A 268 16.47 -18.07 -20.35
CA LYS A 268 16.37 -17.11 -19.26
C LYS A 268 15.57 -15.87 -19.66
N SER A 269 15.79 -15.42 -20.89
CA SER A 269 15.01 -14.31 -21.46
C SER A 269 13.55 -14.72 -21.67
N ASP A 270 13.32 -15.94 -22.15
CA ASP A 270 11.97 -16.48 -22.35
C ASP A 270 11.19 -16.59 -21.04
N ILE A 271 11.83 -17.05 -19.97
CA ILE A 271 11.24 -17.05 -18.62
C ILE A 271 10.82 -15.63 -18.23
N SER A 272 11.70 -14.65 -18.45
CA SER A 272 11.41 -13.26 -18.11
C SER A 272 10.22 -12.70 -18.91
N LEU A 273 10.16 -12.97 -20.22
CA LEU A 273 9.05 -12.57 -21.08
C LEU A 273 7.72 -13.21 -20.65
N ARG A 274 7.74 -14.49 -20.29
CA ARG A 274 6.56 -15.23 -19.78
C ARG A 274 6.08 -14.66 -18.45
N VAL A 275 7.00 -14.43 -17.50
CA VAL A 275 6.67 -13.86 -16.19
C VAL A 275 6.03 -12.48 -16.32
N ILE A 276 6.59 -11.59 -17.14
CA ILE A 276 6.01 -10.25 -17.38
C ILE A 276 4.60 -10.39 -17.96
N THR A 277 4.43 -11.25 -18.98
CA THR A 277 3.15 -11.46 -19.65
C THR A 277 2.07 -11.98 -18.70
N ASP A 278 2.38 -13.00 -17.89
CA ASP A 278 1.44 -13.55 -16.91
C ASP A 278 1.07 -12.53 -15.82
N HIS A 279 2.08 -11.90 -15.26
CA HIS A 279 1.87 -11.04 -14.10
C HIS A 279 1.16 -9.73 -14.46
N ILE A 280 1.39 -9.18 -15.65
CA ILE A 280 0.62 -8.01 -16.08
C ILE A 280 -0.84 -8.36 -16.38
N ARG A 281 -1.10 -9.57 -16.92
CA ARG A 281 -2.46 -10.09 -17.06
C ARG A 281 -3.15 -10.18 -15.69
N SER A 282 -2.52 -10.88 -14.76
CA SER A 282 -3.02 -11.10 -13.40
C SER A 282 -3.34 -9.78 -12.68
N THR A 283 -2.40 -8.84 -12.70
CA THR A 283 -2.52 -7.56 -12.00
C THR A 283 -3.57 -6.65 -12.63
N THR A 284 -3.71 -6.67 -13.95
CA THR A 284 -4.76 -5.91 -14.66
C THR A 284 -6.15 -6.35 -14.20
N PHE A 285 -6.41 -7.65 -14.14
CA PHE A 285 -7.70 -8.18 -13.68
C PHE A 285 -7.93 -7.98 -12.18
N MET A 286 -6.89 -8.15 -11.35
CA MET A 286 -7.00 -7.88 -9.91
C MET A 286 -7.39 -6.42 -9.62
N ILE A 287 -6.74 -5.46 -10.29
CA ILE A 287 -7.05 -4.03 -10.14
C ILE A 287 -8.45 -3.73 -10.71
N GLY A 288 -8.81 -4.32 -11.85
CA GLY A 288 -10.15 -4.21 -12.44
C GLY A 288 -11.26 -4.63 -11.48
N ASP A 289 -11.00 -5.62 -10.64
CA ASP A 289 -11.90 -6.13 -9.60
C ASP A 289 -11.74 -5.41 -8.23
N GLY A 290 -10.96 -4.32 -8.17
CA GLY A 290 -10.87 -3.43 -7.02
C GLY A 290 -9.77 -3.78 -6.01
N VAL A 291 -8.84 -4.68 -6.34
CA VAL A 291 -7.69 -4.96 -5.47
C VAL A 291 -6.71 -3.79 -5.52
N MET A 292 -6.39 -3.22 -4.37
CA MET A 292 -5.41 -2.15 -4.22
C MET A 292 -4.08 -2.68 -3.66
N PRO A 293 -2.93 -2.13 -4.08
CA PRO A 293 -1.64 -2.51 -3.54
C PRO A 293 -1.56 -2.24 -2.04
N SER A 294 -1.16 -3.25 -1.28
CA SER A 294 -0.96 -3.13 0.17
C SER A 294 0.20 -4.02 0.65
N ASN A 295 0.52 -3.96 1.94
CA ASN A 295 1.58 -4.79 2.53
C ASN A 295 1.06 -6.14 3.05
N GLU A 296 -0.24 -6.38 3.02
CA GLU A 296 -0.87 -7.59 3.54
C GLU A 296 -2.00 -8.08 2.62
N GLY A 297 -2.36 -9.35 2.77
CA GLY A 297 -3.49 -9.95 2.10
C GLY A 297 -3.40 -9.92 0.57
N ARG A 298 -4.52 -9.70 -0.10
CA ARG A 298 -4.61 -9.71 -1.57
C ARG A 298 -3.84 -8.57 -2.24
N GLY A 299 -3.74 -7.42 -1.58
CA GLY A 299 -2.95 -6.29 -2.08
C GLY A 299 -1.45 -6.56 -2.05
N TYR A 300 -0.96 -7.38 -1.12
CA TYR A 300 0.42 -7.88 -1.13
C TYR A 300 0.68 -8.78 -2.33
N VAL A 301 -0.25 -9.68 -2.66
CA VAL A 301 -0.14 -10.52 -3.87
C VAL A 301 -0.04 -9.66 -5.13
N LEU A 302 -0.90 -8.65 -5.27
CA LEU A 302 -0.85 -7.69 -6.38
C LEU A 302 0.52 -7.01 -6.48
N ARG A 303 1.04 -6.49 -5.37
CA ARG A 303 2.37 -5.84 -5.34
C ARG A 303 3.50 -6.81 -5.67
N ARG A 304 3.44 -8.03 -5.17
CA ARG A 304 4.42 -9.09 -5.46
C ARG A 304 4.49 -9.36 -6.96
N LEU A 305 3.35 -9.53 -7.62
CA LEU A 305 3.28 -9.78 -9.07
C LEU A 305 3.83 -8.59 -9.87
N LEU A 306 3.42 -7.35 -9.57
CA LEU A 306 3.91 -6.15 -10.25
C LEU A 306 5.43 -5.98 -10.09
N ARG A 307 5.94 -6.16 -8.87
CA ARG A 307 7.37 -6.01 -8.59
C ARG A 307 8.22 -7.10 -9.23
N ARG A 308 7.69 -8.33 -9.28
CA ARG A 308 8.35 -9.44 -9.98
C ARG A 308 8.41 -9.17 -11.48
N ALA A 309 7.30 -8.72 -12.10
CA ALA A 309 7.28 -8.32 -13.50
C ALA A 309 8.26 -7.16 -13.79
N ALA A 310 8.29 -6.12 -12.95
CA ALA A 310 9.22 -5.00 -13.11
C ALA A 310 10.69 -5.43 -13.00
N ARG A 311 11.03 -6.35 -12.07
CA ARG A 311 12.38 -6.95 -11.97
C ARG A 311 12.75 -7.68 -13.26
N HIS A 312 11.87 -8.53 -13.78
CA HIS A 312 12.14 -9.25 -15.02
C HIS A 312 12.31 -8.28 -16.21
N GLY A 313 11.60 -7.16 -16.21
CA GLY A 313 11.87 -6.07 -17.16
C GLY A 313 13.28 -5.49 -17.02
N ARG A 314 13.77 -5.30 -15.78
CA ARG A 314 15.17 -4.89 -15.53
C ARG A 314 16.19 -5.91 -16.02
N LEU A 315 15.92 -7.21 -15.82
CA LEU A 315 16.79 -8.28 -16.34
C LEU A 315 16.88 -8.27 -17.87
N LEU A 316 15.79 -7.87 -18.55
CA LEU A 316 15.75 -7.68 -20.01
C LEU A 316 16.26 -6.30 -20.47
N GLY A 317 16.80 -5.47 -19.57
CA GLY A 317 17.43 -4.18 -19.87
C GLY A 317 16.50 -2.96 -19.87
N VAL A 318 15.22 -3.09 -19.54
CA VAL A 318 14.28 -1.95 -19.47
C VAL A 318 14.54 -1.15 -18.20
N LYS A 319 14.92 0.13 -18.36
CA LYS A 319 15.24 1.03 -17.23
C LYS A 319 14.09 1.98 -16.84
N ARG A 320 13.03 2.05 -17.62
CA ARG A 320 11.86 2.91 -17.41
C ARG A 320 10.63 2.10 -17.00
N PRO A 321 9.64 2.70 -16.36
CA PRO A 321 8.33 2.07 -16.20
C PRO A 321 7.73 1.74 -17.58
N PHE A 322 7.14 0.55 -17.73
CA PHE A 322 6.58 0.07 -19.00
C PHE A 322 5.35 -0.82 -18.83
N LEU A 323 5.14 -1.41 -17.66
CA LEU A 323 4.05 -2.36 -17.42
C LEU A 323 2.67 -1.72 -17.70
N TYR A 324 2.52 -0.43 -17.42
CA TYR A 324 1.30 0.32 -17.72
C TYR A 324 1.00 0.42 -19.24
N GLU A 325 2.03 0.33 -20.09
CA GLU A 325 1.86 0.30 -21.56
C GLU A 325 1.33 -1.08 -21.97
N VAL A 326 1.96 -2.14 -21.50
CA VAL A 326 1.56 -3.53 -21.77
C VAL A 326 0.15 -3.83 -21.24
N CYS A 327 -0.23 -3.27 -20.09
CA CYS A 327 -1.57 -3.35 -19.52
C CYS A 327 -2.67 -2.94 -20.50
N LYS A 328 -2.44 -1.91 -21.32
CA LYS A 328 -3.41 -1.46 -22.34
C LYS A 328 -3.71 -2.56 -23.36
N THR A 329 -2.71 -3.38 -23.71
CA THR A 329 -2.92 -4.53 -24.58
C THR A 329 -3.72 -5.62 -23.87
N VAL A 330 -3.46 -5.88 -22.58
CA VAL A 330 -4.29 -6.81 -21.79
C VAL A 330 -5.76 -6.38 -21.81
N ILE A 331 -6.04 -5.09 -21.59
CA ILE A 331 -7.41 -4.56 -21.62
C ILE A 331 -8.03 -4.77 -22.99
N ARG A 332 -7.35 -4.39 -24.08
CA ARG A 332 -7.83 -4.53 -25.46
C ARG A 332 -8.15 -5.98 -25.83
N GLU A 333 -7.27 -6.92 -25.49
CA GLU A 333 -7.48 -8.35 -25.83
C GLU A 333 -8.65 -8.98 -25.05
N ASN A 334 -9.11 -8.34 -23.96
CA ASN A 334 -10.13 -8.88 -23.08
C ASN A 334 -11.42 -8.02 -22.99
N GLU A 335 -11.48 -6.84 -23.64
CA GLU A 335 -12.60 -5.89 -23.49
C GLU A 335 -13.95 -6.44 -23.93
N GLN A 336 -13.96 -7.37 -24.91
CA GLN A 336 -15.18 -7.99 -25.38
C GLN A 336 -15.84 -8.87 -24.31
N ALA A 337 -15.03 -9.64 -23.55
CA ALA A 337 -15.51 -10.52 -22.49
C ALA A 337 -15.68 -9.79 -21.15
N TYR A 338 -14.88 -8.76 -20.93
CA TYR A 338 -14.79 -8.00 -19.66
C TYR A 338 -14.77 -6.48 -19.94
N PRO A 339 -15.93 -5.92 -20.38
CA PRO A 339 -16.02 -4.50 -20.76
C PRO A 339 -15.70 -3.53 -19.60
N GLU A 340 -15.82 -3.99 -18.35
CA GLU A 340 -15.45 -3.24 -17.17
C GLU A 340 -13.97 -2.86 -17.13
N LEU A 341 -13.08 -3.63 -17.76
CA LEU A 341 -11.66 -3.30 -17.86
C LEU A 341 -11.45 -2.03 -18.71
N ALA A 342 -12.16 -1.91 -19.85
CA ALA A 342 -12.10 -0.72 -20.68
C ALA A 342 -12.67 0.51 -19.96
N GLN A 343 -13.75 0.36 -19.20
CA GLN A 343 -14.35 1.44 -18.40
C GLN A 343 -13.40 1.95 -17.31
N LYS A 344 -12.53 1.10 -16.79
CA LYS A 344 -11.56 1.42 -15.73
C LYS A 344 -10.12 1.58 -16.25
N ALA A 345 -9.92 1.65 -17.57
CA ALA A 345 -8.59 1.61 -18.19
C ALA A 345 -7.62 2.66 -17.64
N ASP A 346 -8.09 3.92 -17.51
CA ASP A 346 -7.27 5.02 -16.99
C ASP A 346 -6.84 4.79 -15.53
N PHE A 347 -7.76 4.29 -14.72
CA PHE A 347 -7.46 3.95 -13.33
C PHE A 347 -6.44 2.82 -13.23
N ILE A 348 -6.67 1.71 -13.95
CA ILE A 348 -5.80 0.53 -13.91
C ILE A 348 -4.38 0.91 -14.38
N THR A 349 -4.26 1.59 -15.50
CA THR A 349 -2.96 1.99 -16.07
C THR A 349 -2.22 2.97 -15.17
N ARG A 350 -2.92 3.95 -14.57
CA ARG A 350 -2.32 4.92 -13.65
C ARG A 350 -1.81 4.25 -12.37
N LEU A 351 -2.58 3.31 -11.81
CA LEU A 351 -2.19 2.58 -10.61
C LEU A 351 -0.94 1.71 -10.85
N ILE A 352 -0.91 0.95 -11.95
CA ILE A 352 0.25 0.15 -12.33
C ILE A 352 1.48 1.05 -12.51
N LYS A 353 1.33 2.17 -13.21
CA LYS A 353 2.42 3.12 -13.43
C LYS A 353 3.01 3.65 -12.13
N VAL A 354 2.17 4.11 -11.21
CA VAL A 354 2.61 4.66 -9.91
C VAL A 354 3.30 3.60 -9.06
N GLU A 355 2.76 2.37 -8.97
CA GLU A 355 3.40 1.30 -8.18
C GLU A 355 4.74 0.87 -8.81
N GLU A 356 4.83 0.80 -10.14
CA GLU A 356 6.07 0.51 -10.86
C GLU A 356 7.11 1.63 -10.67
N GLU A 357 6.73 2.91 -10.79
CA GLU A 357 7.61 4.06 -10.55
C GLU A 357 8.16 4.07 -9.12
N ASN A 358 7.31 3.79 -8.14
CA ASN A 358 7.72 3.73 -6.75
C ASN A 358 8.70 2.57 -6.51
N PHE A 359 8.45 1.42 -7.12
CA PHE A 359 9.36 0.27 -7.02
C PHE A 359 10.68 0.54 -7.74
N CYS A 360 10.66 1.19 -8.91
CA CYS A 360 11.87 1.55 -9.65
C CYS A 360 12.81 2.48 -8.85
N LYS A 361 12.28 3.33 -7.96
CA LYS A 361 13.10 4.17 -7.08
C LYS A 361 13.84 3.38 -6.00
N THR A 362 13.27 2.28 -5.56
CA THR A 362 13.81 1.48 -4.43
C THR A 362 14.56 0.23 -4.87
N ILE A 363 14.25 -0.32 -6.05
CA ILE A 363 14.85 -1.58 -6.53
C ILE A 363 16.36 -1.46 -6.72
N ASP A 364 16.83 -0.37 -7.34
CA ASP A 364 18.27 -0.19 -7.61
C ASP A 364 19.07 -0.08 -6.31
N GLN A 365 18.51 0.58 -5.28
CA GLN A 365 19.09 0.67 -3.94
C GLN A 365 19.05 -0.68 -3.20
N GLY A 366 17.93 -1.39 -3.29
CA GLY A 366 17.77 -2.70 -2.68
C GLY A 366 18.71 -3.75 -3.30
N LEU A 367 18.83 -3.76 -4.62
CA LEU A 367 19.77 -4.64 -5.33
C LEU A 367 21.24 -4.31 -4.99
N ALA A 368 21.60 -3.03 -4.96
CA ALA A 368 22.95 -2.61 -4.59
C ALA A 368 23.30 -3.03 -3.15
N LEU A 369 22.39 -2.85 -2.20
CA LEU A 369 22.54 -3.28 -0.82
C LEU A 369 22.65 -4.81 -0.72
N LEU A 370 21.78 -5.55 -1.41
CA LEU A 370 21.83 -7.02 -1.43
C LEU A 370 23.15 -7.53 -2.02
N HIS A 371 23.62 -6.93 -3.12
CA HIS A 371 24.93 -7.25 -3.71
C HIS A 371 26.10 -6.95 -2.77
N ASP A 372 26.05 -5.84 -2.04
CA ASP A 372 27.07 -5.44 -1.07
C ASP A 372 27.12 -6.41 0.13
N ILE A 373 25.95 -6.82 0.64
CA ILE A 373 25.85 -7.83 1.72
C ILE A 373 26.41 -9.18 1.25
N ILE A 374 25.97 -9.68 0.08
CA ILE A 374 26.43 -10.95 -0.49
C ILE A 374 27.93 -10.92 -0.79
N GLY A 375 28.47 -9.76 -1.17
CA GLY A 375 29.90 -9.61 -1.49
C GLY A 375 30.82 -9.49 -0.28
N ARG A 376 30.30 -9.22 0.92
CA ARG A 376 31.08 -9.07 2.16
C ARG A 376 31.26 -10.35 2.94
N GLU A 377 30.38 -11.30 2.78
CA GLU A 377 30.35 -12.54 3.56
C GLU A 377 30.33 -13.74 2.62
N GLU A 378 31.29 -14.68 2.81
CA GLU A 378 31.22 -16.02 2.25
C GLU A 378 30.20 -16.85 3.06
N VAL A 379 28.92 -16.50 2.97
CA VAL A 379 27.84 -17.14 3.75
C VAL A 379 26.81 -17.71 2.78
N ASP A 380 26.40 -18.93 2.99
CA ASP A 380 25.36 -19.60 2.19
C ASP A 380 23.93 -19.17 2.55
N GLU A 381 23.76 -18.40 3.63
CA GLU A 381 22.46 -17.93 4.13
C GLU A 381 22.48 -16.44 4.48
N LEU A 382 21.54 -15.64 3.92
CA LEU A 382 21.32 -14.24 4.29
C LEU A 382 20.66 -14.15 5.68
N SER A 383 21.14 -13.23 6.53
CA SER A 383 20.59 -13.01 7.87
C SER A 383 19.13 -12.53 7.82
N GLY A 384 18.33 -12.91 8.85
CA GLY A 384 16.95 -12.43 8.97
C GLY A 384 16.85 -10.92 9.19
N GLU A 385 17.86 -10.31 9.82
CA GLU A 385 18.00 -8.88 10.05
C GLU A 385 18.18 -8.10 8.74
N ASP A 386 19.07 -8.57 7.85
CA ASP A 386 19.29 -7.93 6.56
C ASP A 386 18.10 -8.11 5.63
N ALA A 387 17.49 -9.30 5.63
CA ALA A 387 16.25 -9.54 4.90
C ALA A 387 15.11 -8.65 5.40
N PHE A 388 14.99 -8.44 6.72
CA PHE A 388 14.01 -7.54 7.31
C PHE A 388 14.30 -6.07 6.94
N LYS A 389 15.55 -5.64 6.98
CA LYS A 389 15.96 -4.29 6.57
C LYS A 389 15.65 -4.02 5.09
N LEU A 390 15.93 -4.97 4.21
CA LEU A 390 15.55 -4.90 2.79
C LEU A 390 14.04 -4.74 2.62
N ASN A 391 13.25 -5.51 3.37
CA ASN A 391 11.80 -5.46 3.28
C ASN A 391 11.20 -4.18 3.88
N ASP A 392 11.58 -3.82 5.11
CA ASP A 392 10.99 -2.73 5.87
C ASP A 392 11.43 -1.34 5.39
N THR A 393 12.74 -1.17 5.18
CA THR A 393 13.33 0.14 4.84
C THR A 393 13.29 0.42 3.34
N TYR A 394 13.57 -0.59 2.51
CA TYR A 394 13.68 -0.42 1.06
C TYR A 394 12.45 -0.95 0.31
N GLY A 395 11.49 -1.54 1.01
CA GLY A 395 10.30 -2.10 0.39
C GLY A 395 10.60 -3.26 -0.58
N PHE A 396 11.73 -3.96 -0.37
CA PHE A 396 12.20 -5.07 -1.19
C PHE A 396 11.58 -6.38 -0.65
N PRO A 397 10.61 -7.00 -1.35
CA PRO A 397 9.89 -8.15 -0.79
C PRO A 397 10.81 -9.32 -0.48
N ILE A 398 10.53 -10.03 0.61
CA ILE A 398 11.30 -11.23 1.01
C ILE A 398 11.30 -12.30 -0.11
N ASP A 399 10.19 -12.47 -0.80
CA ASP A 399 10.08 -13.45 -1.89
C ASP A 399 11.04 -13.11 -3.05
N LEU A 400 11.18 -11.82 -3.36
CA LEU A 400 12.12 -11.35 -4.38
C LEU A 400 13.58 -11.53 -3.92
N THR A 401 13.85 -11.31 -2.63
CA THR A 401 15.16 -11.59 -2.02
C THR A 401 15.50 -13.08 -2.15
N LYS A 402 14.54 -13.96 -1.82
CA LYS A 402 14.70 -15.42 -1.94
C LYS A 402 14.99 -15.86 -3.38
N GLU A 403 14.26 -15.31 -4.35
CA GLU A 403 14.43 -15.63 -5.77
C GLU A 403 15.85 -15.26 -6.25
N ILE A 404 16.35 -14.08 -5.87
CA ILE A 404 17.69 -13.63 -6.22
C ILE A 404 18.79 -14.47 -5.55
N LEU A 405 18.59 -14.85 -4.30
CA LEU A 405 19.51 -15.71 -3.55
C LEU A 405 19.54 -17.12 -4.13
N ALA A 406 18.38 -17.68 -4.48
CA ALA A 406 18.28 -19.01 -5.09
C ALA A 406 19.01 -19.09 -6.44
N GLU A 407 19.03 -18.02 -7.26
CA GLU A 407 19.80 -17.94 -8.49
C GLU A 407 21.32 -18.10 -8.26
N ARG A 408 21.77 -17.89 -7.01
CA ARG A 408 23.17 -18.02 -6.57
C ARG A 408 23.41 -19.22 -5.65
N GLY A 409 22.42 -20.08 -5.44
CA GLY A 409 22.49 -21.22 -4.54
C GLY A 409 22.46 -20.87 -3.06
N MET A 410 22.02 -19.65 -2.71
CA MET A 410 21.94 -19.15 -1.33
C MET A 410 20.52 -19.20 -0.78
N THR A 411 20.39 -19.19 0.54
CA THR A 411 19.12 -19.18 1.27
C THR A 411 18.97 -17.92 2.13
N VAL A 412 17.81 -17.79 2.82
CA VAL A 412 17.55 -16.70 3.76
C VAL A 412 17.00 -17.27 5.07
N ASN A 413 17.38 -16.70 6.21
CA ASN A 413 16.84 -17.05 7.51
C ASN A 413 15.42 -16.52 7.68
N GLU A 414 14.43 -17.26 7.14
CA GLU A 414 13.02 -16.90 7.19
C GLU A 414 12.45 -16.90 8.60
N ALA A 415 12.95 -17.78 9.49
CA ALA A 415 12.46 -17.88 10.86
C ALA A 415 12.69 -16.55 11.59
N ARG A 416 13.93 -16.06 11.52
CA ARG A 416 14.31 -14.81 12.16
C ARG A 416 13.65 -13.59 11.51
N PHE A 417 13.48 -13.59 10.19
CA PHE A 417 12.71 -12.56 9.47
C PHE A 417 11.26 -12.48 9.98
N LYS A 418 10.58 -13.62 10.14
CA LYS A 418 9.19 -13.69 10.65
C LYS A 418 9.07 -13.20 12.09
N GLU A 419 10.05 -13.51 12.94
CA GLU A 419 10.11 -12.98 14.32
C GLU A 419 10.18 -11.45 14.32
N LEU A 420 11.10 -10.86 13.56
CA LEU A 420 11.27 -9.41 13.49
C LEU A 420 10.00 -8.72 12.96
N LEU A 421 9.35 -9.31 11.98
CA LEU A 421 8.08 -8.81 11.44
C LEU A 421 6.96 -8.87 12.49
N ALA A 422 6.90 -9.95 13.30
CA ALA A 422 5.95 -10.09 14.39
C ALA A 422 6.20 -9.07 15.52
N GLU A 423 7.47 -8.82 15.87
CA GLU A 423 7.87 -7.80 16.83
C GLU A 423 7.46 -6.40 16.38
N GLN A 424 7.64 -6.07 15.11
CA GLN A 424 7.21 -4.79 14.54
C GLN A 424 5.69 -4.62 14.63
N LYS A 425 4.92 -5.65 14.25
CA LYS A 425 3.45 -5.65 14.38
C LYS A 425 2.99 -5.48 15.83
N LYS A 426 3.68 -6.14 16.78
CA LYS A 426 3.39 -6.02 18.21
C LYS A 426 3.67 -4.61 18.74
N ARG A 427 4.79 -3.99 18.31
CA ARG A 427 5.12 -2.59 18.64
C ARG A 427 4.09 -1.61 18.10
N ALA A 428 3.67 -1.77 16.85
CA ALA A 428 2.63 -0.95 16.23
C ALA A 428 1.27 -1.11 16.94
N ARG A 429 0.91 -2.35 17.35
CA ARG A 429 -0.33 -2.63 18.09
C ARG A 429 -0.30 -2.04 19.51
N ASN A 430 0.84 -2.13 20.20
CA ASN A 430 1.00 -1.57 21.55
C ASN A 430 0.99 -0.03 21.53
N ALA A 431 1.58 0.59 20.51
CA ALA A 431 1.51 2.05 20.32
C ALA A 431 0.07 2.53 20.11
N ARG A 432 -0.77 1.74 19.42
CA ARG A 432 -2.20 2.03 19.28
C ARG A 432 -2.99 1.83 20.58
N LYS A 433 -2.68 0.80 21.37
CA LYS A 433 -3.32 0.55 22.67
C LYS A 433 -2.99 1.64 23.70
N ASN A 434 -1.77 2.17 23.69
CA ASN A 434 -1.37 3.24 24.62
C ASN A 434 -1.96 4.61 24.29
N ALA A 435 -2.64 4.76 23.14
CA ALA A 435 -3.32 5.98 22.71
C ALA A 435 -4.84 5.97 23.00
N GLY A 436 -5.39 4.86 23.55
CA GLY A 436 -6.82 4.71 23.85
C GLY A 436 -7.05 4.36 25.31
N ALA A 437 -7.91 5.13 25.96
CA ALA A 437 -8.26 5.03 27.38
C ALA A 437 -9.28 3.91 27.68
N ASP A 438 -8.88 2.63 27.56
CA ASP A 438 -9.71 1.47 27.89
C ASP A 438 -9.27 0.76 29.18
N ALA A 439 -9.04 1.52 30.29
CA ALA A 439 -8.49 0.94 31.51
C ALA A 439 -9.49 0.82 32.68
N TRP A 440 -10.78 1.18 32.50
CA TRP A 440 -11.70 1.37 33.65
C TRP A 440 -12.74 0.28 33.85
N VAL A 441 -13.05 -0.52 32.85
CA VAL A 441 -13.88 -1.74 32.98
C VAL A 441 -13.03 -2.91 32.49
N SER A 442 -12.69 -3.85 33.39
CA SER A 442 -12.07 -5.11 32.96
C SER A 442 -13.13 -5.95 32.23
N ASP A 443 -12.71 -6.77 31.24
CA ASP A 443 -13.59 -7.75 30.57
C ASP A 443 -14.26 -8.73 31.58
N ASP A 444 -13.81 -8.76 32.83
CA ASP A 444 -14.29 -9.62 33.91
C ASP A 444 -15.42 -9.00 34.77
N THR A 445 -15.86 -7.75 34.50
CA THR A 445 -16.98 -7.17 35.28
C THR A 445 -18.29 -7.79 34.81
N ASP A 446 -18.94 -8.54 35.71
CA ASP A 446 -20.24 -9.17 35.40
C ASP A 446 -21.36 -8.12 35.33
N LEU A 447 -21.89 -7.92 34.14
CA LEU A 447 -23.02 -7.06 33.78
C LEU A 447 -24.14 -7.84 33.12
N SER A 448 -24.14 -9.16 33.23
CA SER A 448 -25.08 -10.05 32.54
C SER A 448 -26.55 -9.90 33.00
N ASP A 449 -26.75 -9.35 34.21
CA ASP A 449 -28.06 -9.06 34.80
C ASP A 449 -28.65 -7.72 34.32
N ILE A 450 -27.90 -6.91 33.57
CA ILE A 450 -28.34 -5.59 33.11
C ILE A 450 -28.85 -5.69 31.66
N ALA A 451 -30.04 -5.21 31.42
CA ALA A 451 -30.59 -5.10 30.06
C ALA A 451 -29.82 -4.09 29.20
N PRO A 452 -29.83 -4.25 27.87
CA PRO A 452 -29.27 -3.24 26.96
C PRO A 452 -29.84 -1.86 27.25
N THR A 453 -28.99 -0.83 27.23
CA THR A 453 -29.38 0.55 27.49
C THR A 453 -30.19 1.11 26.29
N GLU A 454 -31.34 1.76 26.55
CA GLU A 454 -32.13 2.44 25.54
C GLU A 454 -31.42 3.75 25.12
N PHE A 455 -31.03 3.88 23.86
CA PHE A 455 -30.41 5.10 23.32
C PHE A 455 -31.47 6.03 22.73
N THR A 456 -31.61 7.23 23.31
CA THR A 456 -32.57 8.25 22.88
C THR A 456 -31.92 9.47 22.24
N GLY A 457 -30.58 9.49 22.15
CA GLY A 457 -29.76 10.66 21.82
C GLY A 457 -29.84 11.14 20.38
N TYR A 458 -30.61 10.50 19.51
CA TYR A 458 -30.90 11.06 18.18
C TYR A 458 -31.90 12.23 18.24
N THR A 459 -32.80 12.24 19.24
CA THR A 459 -33.90 13.21 19.36
C THR A 459 -33.86 14.00 20.66
N GLN A 460 -33.18 13.45 21.68
CA GLN A 460 -33.16 14.06 23.02
C GLN A 460 -31.71 14.42 23.40
N THR A 461 -31.54 15.57 24.01
CA THR A 461 -30.23 16.06 24.53
C THR A 461 -30.16 16.01 26.04
N ASP A 462 -31.33 15.88 26.70
CA ASP A 462 -31.44 15.65 28.13
C ASP A 462 -32.66 14.78 28.44
N LEU A 463 -32.59 14.02 29.52
CA LEU A 463 -33.69 13.17 30.00
C LEU A 463 -33.49 12.79 31.49
N GLN A 464 -34.55 12.24 32.10
CA GLN A 464 -34.44 11.57 33.39
C GLN A 464 -34.23 10.05 33.17
N ALA A 465 -33.23 9.46 33.84
CA ALA A 465 -32.91 8.04 33.80
C ALA A 465 -32.71 7.46 35.20
N THR A 466 -32.75 6.15 35.30
CA THR A 466 -32.46 5.42 36.53
C THR A 466 -31.02 4.87 36.50
N LEU A 467 -30.27 5.09 37.55
CA LEU A 467 -28.92 4.53 37.70
C LEU A 467 -29.00 3.05 38.08
N LEU A 468 -28.60 2.18 37.16
CA LEU A 468 -28.69 0.71 37.31
C LEU A 468 -27.46 0.11 37.97
N ALA A 469 -26.28 0.63 37.67
CA ALA A 469 -25.04 0.14 38.25
C ALA A 469 -23.94 1.21 38.26
N ILE A 470 -23.05 1.04 39.24
CA ILE A 470 -21.82 1.83 39.42
C ILE A 470 -20.66 0.84 39.43
N VAL A 471 -19.66 1.08 38.57
CA VAL A 471 -18.42 0.28 38.55
C VAL A 471 -17.26 1.17 38.97
N ASN A 472 -16.53 0.74 40.00
CA ASN A 472 -15.35 1.42 40.52
C ASN A 472 -14.18 0.43 40.52
N HIS A 473 -13.08 0.74 39.81
CA HIS A 473 -11.92 -0.15 39.63
C HIS A 473 -12.29 -1.59 39.21
N GLY A 474 -13.24 -1.76 38.28
CA GLY A 474 -13.69 -3.05 37.79
C GLY A 474 -14.64 -3.81 38.69
N GLN A 475 -15.05 -3.26 39.83
CA GLN A 475 -16.00 -3.88 40.77
C GLN A 475 -17.29 -3.08 40.88
N ARG A 476 -18.42 -3.76 40.93
CA ARG A 476 -19.73 -3.11 41.18
C ARG A 476 -19.79 -2.64 42.62
N VAL A 477 -20.18 -1.38 42.81
CA VAL A 477 -20.38 -0.73 44.13
C VAL A 477 -21.79 -0.17 44.25
N GLN A 478 -22.27 0.01 45.48
CA GLN A 478 -23.63 0.50 45.73
C GLN A 478 -23.75 2.03 45.62
N ALA A 479 -22.67 2.76 45.87
CA ALA A 479 -22.62 4.20 45.83
C ALA A 479 -21.27 4.71 45.34
N ALA A 480 -21.22 5.92 44.81
CA ALA A 480 -20.02 6.66 44.45
C ALA A 480 -20.01 8.03 45.14
N TYR A 481 -18.83 8.45 45.58
CA TYR A 481 -18.65 9.65 46.41
C TYR A 481 -17.84 10.73 45.69
N GLN A 482 -17.93 11.94 46.16
CA GLN A 482 -17.19 13.07 45.60
C GLN A 482 -15.69 12.76 45.44
N GLY A 483 -15.15 13.06 44.28
CA GLY A 483 -13.76 12.85 43.91
C GLY A 483 -13.50 11.48 43.26
N GLU A 484 -14.44 10.55 43.31
CA GLU A 484 -14.27 9.22 42.69
C GLU A 484 -14.48 9.27 41.18
N GLN A 485 -13.68 8.45 40.51
CA GLN A 485 -13.83 8.15 39.08
C GLN A 485 -14.50 6.79 38.95
N VAL A 486 -15.62 6.76 38.25
CA VAL A 486 -16.47 5.57 38.17
C VAL A 486 -17.06 5.44 36.78
N VAL A 487 -17.57 4.25 36.45
CA VAL A 487 -18.40 4.03 35.27
C VAL A 487 -19.85 3.89 35.71
N LEU A 488 -20.72 4.70 35.14
CA LEU A 488 -22.16 4.70 35.41
C LEU A 488 -22.94 4.03 34.29
N ILE A 489 -23.95 3.25 34.66
CA ILE A 489 -24.83 2.52 33.75
C ILE A 489 -26.26 2.89 34.04
N PHE A 490 -27.01 3.35 33.01
CA PHE A 490 -28.37 3.78 33.11
C PHE A 490 -29.31 2.90 32.27
N ASP A 491 -30.62 2.91 32.60
CA ASP A 491 -31.67 2.23 31.84
C ASP A 491 -31.79 2.82 30.42
N LYS A 492 -31.65 4.14 30.29
CA LYS A 492 -31.70 4.89 29.02
C LYS A 492 -30.75 6.06 29.07
N THR A 493 -30.28 6.51 27.88
CA THR A 493 -29.27 7.57 27.78
C THR A 493 -29.44 8.43 26.52
N PRO A 494 -29.18 9.75 26.59
CA PRO A 494 -29.05 10.62 25.44
C PRO A 494 -27.58 10.65 24.92
N PHE A 495 -26.63 10.07 25.67
CA PHE A 495 -25.21 10.09 25.34
C PHE A 495 -24.91 9.10 24.21
N TYR A 496 -24.32 9.56 23.11
CA TYR A 496 -23.83 8.70 22.04
C TYR A 496 -22.57 7.98 22.50
N ALA A 497 -22.54 6.69 22.38
CA ALA A 497 -21.35 5.89 22.65
C ALA A 497 -20.42 5.87 21.46
N GLU A 498 -19.09 5.91 21.69
CA GLU A 498 -18.09 5.81 20.62
C GLU A 498 -18.38 4.64 19.67
N SER A 499 -18.58 4.96 18.41
CA SER A 499 -18.90 3.99 17.37
C SER A 499 -18.68 4.59 15.98
N GLY A 500 -18.27 3.77 14.98
CA GLY A 500 -18.14 4.19 13.60
C GLY A 500 -17.14 5.34 13.40
N GLY A 501 -16.19 5.52 14.33
CA GLY A 501 -15.19 6.58 14.30
C GLY A 501 -15.66 7.94 14.83
N GLN A 502 -16.94 8.04 15.31
CA GLN A 502 -17.40 9.20 16.07
C GLN A 502 -17.10 8.99 17.55
N THR A 503 -16.49 9.97 18.21
CA THR A 503 -16.17 9.95 19.65
C THR A 503 -17.44 9.98 20.51
N GLY A 504 -17.36 9.39 21.71
CA GLY A 504 -18.44 9.40 22.69
C GLY A 504 -18.79 10.79 23.18
N ASP A 505 -20.01 10.97 23.64
CA ASP A 505 -20.45 12.23 24.21
C ASP A 505 -19.93 12.45 25.61
N THR A 506 -19.82 13.72 25.95
CA THR A 506 -19.56 14.23 27.30
C THR A 506 -20.78 15.04 27.82
N GLY A 507 -20.81 15.30 29.11
CA GLY A 507 -21.88 16.09 29.68
C GLY A 507 -21.96 15.94 31.21
N THR A 508 -23.16 16.07 31.76
CA THR A 508 -23.39 16.07 33.20
C THR A 508 -24.52 15.15 33.60
N VAL A 509 -24.38 14.61 34.80
CA VAL A 509 -25.44 13.90 35.53
C VAL A 509 -25.74 14.67 36.81
N GLN A 510 -27.03 14.94 37.09
CA GLN A 510 -27.44 15.71 38.24
C GLN A 510 -28.55 15.00 39.02
N THR A 511 -28.44 15.05 40.34
CA THR A 511 -29.50 14.74 41.29
C THR A 511 -29.76 15.97 42.17
N GLN A 512 -30.61 15.84 43.18
CA GLN A 512 -30.82 16.92 44.18
C GLN A 512 -29.58 17.16 45.06
N ILE A 513 -28.69 16.16 45.20
CA ILE A 513 -27.58 16.17 46.16
C ILE A 513 -26.23 15.85 45.54
N ALA A 514 -26.19 15.52 44.24
CA ALA A 514 -24.96 15.15 43.56
C ALA A 514 -24.85 15.77 42.15
N SER A 515 -23.64 16.09 41.77
CA SER A 515 -23.25 16.48 40.42
C SER A 515 -22.08 15.61 39.94
N VAL A 516 -22.17 15.16 38.69
CA VAL A 516 -21.20 14.27 38.08
C VAL A 516 -20.90 14.75 36.68
N GLU A 517 -19.61 14.71 36.32
CA GLU A 517 -19.13 15.00 34.96
C GLU A 517 -18.91 13.70 34.20
N ILE A 518 -19.55 13.54 33.04
CA ILE A 518 -19.29 12.48 32.08
C ILE A 518 -18.19 12.92 31.14
N ARG A 519 -17.08 12.16 31.12
CA ARG A 519 -15.91 12.47 30.32
C ARG A 519 -15.87 11.73 29.00
N ASP A 520 -16.48 10.56 28.94
CA ASP A 520 -16.59 9.74 27.75
C ASP A 520 -17.73 8.73 27.86
N THR A 521 -18.23 8.28 26.72
CA THR A 521 -19.29 7.28 26.64
C THR A 521 -18.92 6.21 25.63
N SER A 522 -18.85 4.97 26.05
CA SER A 522 -18.63 3.78 25.23
C SER A 522 -19.76 2.78 25.38
N LYS A 523 -19.76 1.68 24.62
CA LYS A 523 -20.71 0.58 24.81
C LYS A 523 -20.01 -0.77 24.67
N ASN A 524 -20.47 -1.76 25.42
CA ASN A 524 -19.99 -3.13 25.32
C ASN A 524 -20.77 -3.91 24.23
N HIS A 525 -20.33 -5.16 23.99
CA HIS A 525 -20.96 -6.07 23.02
C HIS A 525 -22.42 -6.44 23.33
N ALA A 526 -22.84 -6.33 24.61
CA ALA A 526 -24.21 -6.58 25.03
C ALA A 526 -25.15 -5.37 24.83
N GLY A 527 -24.65 -4.25 24.29
CA GLY A 527 -25.43 -3.03 24.07
C GLY A 527 -25.60 -2.16 25.31
N ILE A 528 -24.84 -2.40 26.37
CA ILE A 528 -24.85 -1.60 27.61
C ILE A 528 -23.94 -0.39 27.41
N TYR A 529 -24.45 0.82 27.67
CA TYR A 529 -23.69 2.07 27.58
C TYR A 529 -22.94 2.34 28.87
N LEU A 530 -21.65 2.57 28.74
CA LEU A 530 -20.69 2.78 29.83
C LEU A 530 -20.28 4.26 29.85
N HIS A 531 -20.70 4.98 30.88
CA HIS A 531 -20.43 6.40 31.04
C HIS A 531 -19.27 6.60 32.01
N SER A 532 -18.07 6.90 31.49
CA SER A 532 -16.89 7.22 32.29
C SER A 532 -17.07 8.58 32.97
N ALA A 533 -17.11 8.60 34.28
CA ALA A 533 -17.57 9.72 35.07
C ALA A 533 -16.66 10.09 36.22
N THR A 534 -16.72 11.35 36.62
CA THR A 534 -16.13 11.83 37.90
C THR A 534 -17.23 12.49 38.73
N VAL A 535 -17.39 12.03 39.98
CA VAL A 535 -18.31 12.66 40.94
C VAL A 535 -17.72 13.97 41.40
N THR A 536 -18.29 15.10 40.97
CA THR A 536 -17.78 16.44 41.30
C THR A 536 -18.31 16.94 42.63
N GLU A 537 -19.55 16.58 42.97
CA GLU A 537 -20.16 16.96 44.24
C GLU A 537 -21.11 15.86 44.73
N GLY A 538 -21.19 15.65 46.05
CA GLY A 538 -22.14 14.81 46.71
C GLY A 538 -21.92 13.32 46.56
N MET A 539 -23.00 12.53 46.47
CA MET A 539 -23.01 11.08 46.43
C MET A 539 -24.12 10.57 45.51
N LEU A 540 -23.84 9.55 44.74
CA LEU A 540 -24.80 8.81 43.92
C LEU A 540 -24.97 7.38 44.44
N SER A 541 -26.19 6.85 44.36
CA SER A 541 -26.51 5.46 44.75
C SER A 541 -27.25 4.74 43.63
N ILE A 542 -27.11 3.43 43.53
CA ILE A 542 -27.89 2.60 42.63
C ILE A 542 -29.41 2.82 42.92
N GLY A 543 -30.21 2.97 41.88
CA GLY A 543 -31.62 3.25 41.96
C GLY A 543 -31.97 4.74 41.94
N ASP A 544 -31.01 5.65 42.04
CA ASP A 544 -31.25 7.08 41.94
C ASP A 544 -31.88 7.46 40.59
N THR A 545 -32.84 8.35 40.64
CA THR A 545 -33.33 9.03 39.42
C THR A 545 -32.45 10.24 39.17
N VAL A 546 -31.81 10.25 38.04
CA VAL A 546 -30.85 11.28 37.67
C VAL A 546 -31.30 12.04 36.44
N LYS A 547 -30.92 13.29 36.32
CA LYS A 547 -31.05 14.07 35.08
C LYS A 547 -29.74 13.96 34.30
N LEU A 548 -29.80 13.36 33.13
CA LEU A 548 -28.72 13.26 32.15
C LEU A 548 -28.79 14.46 31.21
N GLN A 549 -27.64 15.08 30.91
CA GLN A 549 -27.56 16.19 29.95
C GLN A 549 -26.23 16.16 29.22
N ILE A 550 -26.28 16.02 27.90
CA ILE A 550 -25.08 16.04 27.05
C ILE A 550 -24.54 17.47 26.90
N ASP A 551 -23.25 17.60 26.59
CA ASP A 551 -22.67 18.84 26.09
C ASP A 551 -23.17 19.09 24.65
N GLN A 552 -24.19 19.92 24.53
CA GLN A 552 -24.86 20.21 23.25
C GLN A 552 -23.95 20.96 22.29
N ALA A 553 -23.01 21.79 22.80
CA ALA A 553 -22.09 22.54 21.96
C ALA A 553 -21.10 21.59 21.29
N ARG A 554 -20.47 20.69 22.09
CA ARG A 554 -19.57 19.67 21.61
C ARG A 554 -20.28 18.70 20.67
N ARG A 555 -21.47 18.21 21.00
CA ARG A 555 -22.27 17.36 20.12
C ARG A 555 -22.57 18.05 18.79
N GLY A 556 -22.89 19.33 18.81
CA GLY A 556 -23.13 20.14 17.62
C GLY A 556 -21.88 20.20 16.70
N ASP A 557 -20.71 20.37 17.31
CA ASP A 557 -19.44 20.37 16.55
C ASP A 557 -19.13 18.98 15.96
N ILE A 558 -19.36 17.91 16.72
CA ILE A 558 -19.24 16.53 16.23
C ILE A 558 -20.18 16.28 15.06
N MET A 559 -21.45 16.67 15.15
CA MET A 559 -22.46 16.51 14.08
C MET A 559 -22.04 17.23 12.80
N ARG A 560 -21.48 18.45 12.91
CA ARG A 560 -20.93 19.19 11.77
C ARG A 560 -19.77 18.44 11.11
N ASN A 561 -18.81 18.00 11.89
CA ASN A 561 -17.65 17.26 11.40
C ASN A 561 -18.06 15.92 10.79
N HIS A 562 -19.02 15.20 11.38
CA HIS A 562 -19.47 13.92 10.85
C HIS A 562 -20.25 14.07 9.52
N THR A 563 -21.12 15.07 9.42
CA THR A 563 -21.80 15.35 8.16
C THR A 563 -20.79 15.78 7.08
N ALA A 564 -19.81 16.60 7.45
CA ALA A 564 -18.73 16.99 6.53
C ALA A 564 -17.90 15.77 6.05
N ALA A 565 -17.71 14.73 6.88
CA ALA A 565 -17.04 13.51 6.47
C ALA A 565 -17.78 12.79 5.33
N HIS A 566 -19.13 12.73 5.38
CA HIS A 566 -19.94 12.19 4.29
C HIS A 566 -19.87 13.04 3.01
N LEU A 567 -19.91 14.37 3.16
CA LEU A 567 -19.71 15.27 2.01
C LEU A 567 -18.31 15.10 1.41
N LEU A 568 -17.28 14.98 2.24
CA LEU A 568 -15.90 14.76 1.82
C LEU A 568 -15.74 13.43 1.05
N GLN A 569 -16.31 12.34 1.56
CA GLN A 569 -16.26 11.05 0.86
C GLN A 569 -16.91 11.14 -0.52
N ALA A 570 -18.08 11.75 -0.62
CA ALA A 570 -18.79 11.91 -1.89
C ALA A 570 -17.99 12.79 -2.88
N ALA A 571 -17.38 13.87 -2.40
CA ALA A 571 -16.54 14.77 -3.21
C ALA A 571 -15.27 14.06 -3.69
N LEU A 572 -14.56 13.34 -2.80
CA LEU A 572 -13.40 12.54 -3.16
C LEU A 572 -13.71 11.53 -4.25
N ARG A 573 -14.84 10.82 -4.14
CA ARG A 573 -15.28 9.86 -5.17
C ARG A 573 -15.59 10.52 -6.50
N LYS A 574 -16.16 11.72 -6.50
CA LYS A 574 -16.45 12.48 -7.74
C LYS A 574 -15.19 13.00 -8.42
N VAL A 575 -14.20 13.45 -7.64
CA VAL A 575 -12.96 14.04 -8.16
C VAL A 575 -11.92 12.98 -8.52
N LEU A 576 -11.69 12.01 -7.63
CA LEU A 576 -10.63 11.00 -7.78
C LEU A 576 -11.11 9.71 -8.45
N GLY A 577 -12.41 9.40 -8.35
CA GLY A 577 -13.01 8.20 -8.93
C GLY A 577 -13.64 7.27 -7.90
N THR A 578 -14.43 6.31 -8.39
CA THR A 578 -15.25 5.39 -7.57
C THR A 578 -14.47 4.40 -6.72
N HIS A 579 -13.15 4.26 -6.95
CA HIS A 579 -12.25 3.42 -6.15
C HIS A 579 -11.97 3.99 -4.75
N VAL A 580 -12.30 5.26 -4.51
CA VAL A 580 -12.16 5.87 -3.19
C VAL A 580 -13.18 5.25 -2.25
N GLU A 581 -12.68 4.58 -1.22
CA GLU A 581 -13.47 3.98 -0.15
C GLU A 581 -12.90 4.42 1.20
N GLN A 582 -13.77 4.56 2.18
CA GLN A 582 -13.34 4.86 3.55
C GLN A 582 -12.53 3.69 4.12
N ALA A 583 -11.30 3.96 4.52
CA ALA A 583 -10.42 3.01 5.22
C ALA A 583 -10.43 3.21 6.74
N GLY A 584 -10.87 4.36 7.22
CA GLY A 584 -11.04 4.71 8.61
C GLY A 584 -11.47 6.16 8.79
N GLN A 585 -11.99 6.48 9.98
CA GLN A 585 -12.26 7.87 10.33
C GLN A 585 -12.12 8.09 11.84
N LEU A 586 -11.94 9.34 12.22
CA LEU A 586 -12.10 9.84 13.58
C LEU A 586 -12.80 11.19 13.49
N VAL A 587 -13.92 11.32 14.18
CA VAL A 587 -14.71 12.53 14.23
C VAL A 587 -14.88 12.95 15.68
N ASP A 588 -14.34 14.09 16.03
CA ASP A 588 -14.47 14.71 17.36
C ASP A 588 -15.02 16.16 17.26
N GLY A 589 -15.07 16.87 18.37
CA GLY A 589 -15.57 18.24 18.40
C GLY A 589 -14.62 19.26 17.77
N GLU A 590 -13.35 18.94 17.60
CA GLU A 590 -12.33 19.86 17.10
C GLU A 590 -12.09 19.69 15.60
N LYS A 591 -11.99 18.43 15.13
CA LYS A 591 -11.68 18.10 13.75
C LYS A 591 -12.29 16.77 13.29
N LEU A 592 -12.26 16.55 12.00
CA LEU A 592 -12.46 15.26 11.40
C LEU A 592 -11.15 14.76 10.76
N ARG A 593 -10.93 13.48 10.87
CA ARG A 593 -9.86 12.75 10.18
C ARG A 593 -10.51 11.67 9.33
N PHE A 594 -10.19 11.67 8.05
CA PHE A 594 -10.75 10.76 7.07
C PHE A 594 -9.64 10.03 6.33
N ASP A 595 -9.58 8.70 6.52
CA ASP A 595 -8.63 7.82 5.86
C ASP A 595 -9.35 7.14 4.68
N PHE A 596 -8.77 7.21 3.50
CA PHE A 596 -9.39 6.69 2.28
C PHE A 596 -8.39 6.00 1.37
N THR A 597 -8.91 5.07 0.54
CA THR A 597 -8.09 4.33 -0.42
C THR A 597 -7.75 5.23 -1.61
N HIS A 598 -6.45 5.50 -1.79
CA HIS A 598 -5.93 6.17 -2.99
C HIS A 598 -4.43 5.90 -3.13
N PHE A 599 -3.97 5.76 -4.37
CA PHE A 599 -2.63 5.25 -4.70
C PHE A 599 -1.53 6.32 -4.80
N SER A 600 -1.91 7.63 -4.88
CA SER A 600 -0.96 8.73 -5.00
C SER A 600 -1.32 9.89 -4.07
N ALA A 601 -0.37 10.80 -3.82
CA ALA A 601 -0.68 12.07 -3.20
C ALA A 601 -1.64 12.86 -4.09
N MET A 602 -2.60 13.55 -3.48
CA MET A 602 -3.50 14.44 -4.20
C MET A 602 -2.73 15.68 -4.67
N THR A 603 -3.05 16.13 -5.88
CA THR A 603 -2.53 17.40 -6.39
C THR A 603 -3.22 18.58 -5.71
N ALA A 604 -2.58 19.75 -5.74
CA ALA A 604 -3.18 20.98 -5.21
C ALA A 604 -4.53 21.31 -5.88
N GLN A 605 -4.68 20.99 -7.18
CA GLN A 605 -5.93 21.19 -7.91
C GLN A 605 -7.02 20.22 -7.46
N GLU A 606 -6.69 18.94 -7.23
CA GLU A 606 -7.64 17.94 -6.71
C GLU A 606 -8.10 18.31 -5.29
N LEU A 607 -7.16 18.75 -4.42
CA LEU A 607 -7.49 19.21 -3.07
C LEU A 607 -8.45 20.39 -3.12
N LEU A 608 -8.16 21.39 -3.93
CA LEU A 608 -9.02 22.57 -4.07
C LEU A 608 -10.40 22.18 -4.62
N ALA A 609 -10.46 21.34 -5.64
CA ALA A 609 -11.73 20.89 -6.23
C ALA A 609 -12.61 20.11 -5.23
N VAL A 610 -12.00 19.27 -4.38
CA VAL A 610 -12.74 18.56 -3.32
C VAL A 610 -13.25 19.53 -2.27
N GLU A 611 -12.41 20.46 -1.80
CA GLU A 611 -12.79 21.46 -0.79
C GLU A 611 -13.91 22.37 -1.30
N ASP A 612 -13.80 22.86 -2.53
CA ASP A 612 -14.82 23.69 -3.16
C ASP A 612 -16.15 22.94 -3.32
N MET A 613 -16.09 21.68 -3.78
CA MET A 613 -17.30 20.86 -3.96
C MET A 613 -18.02 20.59 -2.62
N VAL A 614 -17.28 20.36 -1.53
CA VAL A 614 -17.87 20.20 -0.19
C VAL A 614 -18.54 21.49 0.26
N ASN A 615 -17.86 22.66 0.10
CA ASN A 615 -18.40 23.95 0.48
C ASN A 615 -19.59 24.37 -0.39
N GLU A 616 -19.59 24.07 -1.69
CA GLU A 616 -20.74 24.28 -2.56
C GLU A 616 -21.98 23.51 -2.06
N GLU A 617 -21.80 22.25 -1.64
CA GLU A 617 -22.90 21.43 -1.13
C GLU A 617 -23.41 21.93 0.23
N ILE A 618 -22.52 22.45 1.07
CA ILE A 618 -22.90 23.14 2.31
C ILE A 618 -23.75 24.36 2.02
N LEU A 619 -23.33 25.20 1.06
CA LEU A 619 -24.01 26.45 0.71
C LEU A 619 -25.39 26.25 0.04
N LYS A 620 -25.65 25.07 -0.56
CA LYS A 620 -26.98 24.71 -1.11
C LYS A 620 -28.04 24.52 -0.05
N ALA A 621 -27.66 24.41 1.22
CA ALA A 621 -28.59 24.26 2.35
C ALA A 621 -29.58 23.07 2.17
N VAL A 622 -29.06 21.93 1.77
CA VAL A 622 -29.85 20.71 1.51
C VAL A 622 -30.24 20.04 2.81
N ASP A 623 -31.51 19.62 2.93
CA ASP A 623 -31.96 18.86 4.07
C ASP A 623 -31.39 17.45 4.10
N VAL A 624 -30.78 17.08 5.23
CA VAL A 624 -30.22 15.76 5.47
C VAL A 624 -31.32 14.81 5.90
N LYS A 625 -31.62 13.82 5.07
CA LYS A 625 -32.65 12.82 5.34
C LYS A 625 -32.06 11.65 6.09
N ILE A 626 -32.67 11.29 7.21
CA ILE A 626 -32.24 10.16 8.04
C ILE A 626 -33.41 9.22 8.18
N GLN A 627 -33.27 7.95 7.78
CA GLN A 627 -34.30 6.96 7.75
C GLN A 627 -33.79 5.58 8.14
N GLU A 628 -34.59 4.80 8.84
CA GLU A 628 -34.34 3.38 9.08
C GLU A 628 -35.12 2.55 8.05
N MET A 629 -34.46 1.57 7.46
CA MET A 629 -35.07 0.71 6.45
C MET A 629 -34.35 -0.65 6.35
N PRO A 630 -34.97 -1.65 5.71
CA PRO A 630 -34.33 -2.92 5.42
C PRO A 630 -33.06 -2.72 4.57
N ILE A 631 -31.98 -3.46 4.90
CA ILE A 631 -30.67 -3.37 4.22
C ILE A 631 -30.77 -3.54 2.70
N GLU A 632 -31.67 -4.41 2.23
CA GLU A 632 -31.87 -4.63 0.79
C GLU A 632 -32.49 -3.42 0.09
N GLN A 633 -33.32 -2.66 0.78
CA GLN A 633 -33.87 -1.41 0.26
C GLN A 633 -32.79 -0.32 0.21
N ALA A 634 -31.97 -0.24 1.25
CA ALA A 634 -30.84 0.71 1.29
C ALA A 634 -29.84 0.44 0.16
N LYS A 635 -29.51 -0.83 -0.11
CA LYS A 635 -28.65 -1.22 -1.24
C LYS A 635 -29.25 -0.82 -2.59
N LYS A 636 -30.56 -1.00 -2.79
CA LYS A 636 -31.24 -0.58 -4.03
C LYS A 636 -31.22 0.93 -4.24
N MET A 637 -31.17 1.72 -3.16
CA MET A 637 -30.98 3.17 -3.23
C MET A 637 -29.53 3.59 -3.48
N GLY A 638 -28.60 2.64 -3.60
CA GLY A 638 -27.17 2.91 -3.79
C GLY A 638 -26.47 3.37 -2.52
N ALA A 639 -27.00 3.04 -1.33
CA ALA A 639 -26.36 3.38 -0.08
C ALA A 639 -25.00 2.69 0.06
N MET A 640 -23.96 3.46 0.35
CA MET A 640 -22.61 2.95 0.61
C MET A 640 -22.56 2.35 2.01
N ALA A 641 -22.03 1.13 2.08
CA ALA A 641 -21.76 0.41 3.31
C ALA A 641 -20.24 0.36 3.55
N LEU A 642 -19.81 0.53 4.80
CA LEU A 642 -18.41 0.38 5.16
C LEU A 642 -17.96 -1.08 5.01
N PHE A 643 -16.79 -1.28 4.44
CA PHE A 643 -16.21 -2.61 4.25
C PHE A 643 -15.87 -3.23 5.61
N GLY A 644 -16.42 -4.42 5.89
CA GLY A 644 -16.08 -5.20 7.09
C GLY A 644 -16.99 -5.03 8.29
N GLU A 645 -17.97 -4.14 8.26
CA GLU A 645 -19.00 -4.05 9.30
C GLU A 645 -20.13 -5.04 9.08
N LYS A 646 -20.61 -5.65 10.16
CA LYS A 646 -21.80 -6.49 10.15
C LYS A 646 -23.02 -5.61 10.42
N TYR A 647 -23.86 -5.46 9.41
CA TYR A 647 -25.11 -4.73 9.52
C TYR A 647 -26.26 -5.69 9.88
N GLY A 648 -27.20 -5.23 10.70
CA GLY A 648 -28.45 -5.95 10.95
C GLY A 648 -29.40 -5.89 9.77
N ASP A 649 -30.57 -6.52 9.90
CA ASP A 649 -31.62 -6.53 8.87
C ASP A 649 -32.21 -5.12 8.63
N ILE A 650 -32.25 -4.29 9.67
CA ILE A 650 -32.65 -2.88 9.60
C ILE A 650 -31.40 -2.01 9.77
N VAL A 651 -31.25 -1.05 8.87
CA VAL A 651 -30.09 -0.15 8.83
C VAL A 651 -30.54 1.30 8.81
N ARG A 652 -29.73 2.18 9.41
CA ARG A 652 -29.94 3.63 9.38
C ARG A 652 -29.21 4.22 8.18
N VAL A 653 -29.95 4.90 7.32
CA VAL A 653 -29.46 5.55 6.11
C VAL A 653 -29.44 7.06 6.32
N VAL A 654 -28.28 7.67 6.10
CA VAL A 654 -28.09 9.13 6.09
C VAL A 654 -27.90 9.57 4.64
N GLN A 655 -28.77 10.46 4.18
CA GLN A 655 -28.78 10.90 2.79
C GLN A 655 -28.73 12.42 2.67
N VAL A 656 -27.77 12.92 1.90
CA VAL A 656 -27.79 14.25 1.31
C VAL A 656 -28.27 14.07 -0.14
N PRO A 657 -29.54 14.40 -0.46
CA PRO A 657 -30.14 14.08 -1.75
C PRO A 657 -29.32 14.58 -2.94
N GLY A 658 -29.03 13.69 -3.89
CA GLY A 658 -28.24 14.00 -5.09
C GLY A 658 -26.72 14.07 -4.87
N PHE A 659 -26.24 13.92 -3.63
CA PHE A 659 -24.81 14.03 -3.35
C PHE A 659 -24.22 12.83 -2.62
N SER A 660 -24.72 12.45 -1.42
CA SER A 660 -24.28 11.29 -0.65
C SER A 660 -25.44 10.47 -0.12
N THR A 661 -25.28 9.13 -0.07
CA THR A 661 -26.19 8.20 0.60
C THR A 661 -25.36 7.10 1.26
N GLU A 662 -25.38 7.02 2.59
CA GLU A 662 -24.49 6.15 3.36
C GLU A 662 -25.20 5.43 4.51
N LEU A 663 -24.79 4.22 4.86
CA LEU A 663 -25.19 3.53 6.08
C LEU A 663 -24.40 4.12 7.25
N CYS A 664 -25.07 4.81 8.16
CA CYS A 664 -24.39 5.46 9.27
C CYS A 664 -25.23 5.54 10.54
N GLY A 665 -24.68 5.03 11.65
CA GLY A 665 -25.27 5.12 13.00
C GLY A 665 -24.90 6.40 13.76
N GLY A 666 -24.08 7.28 13.20
CA GLY A 666 -23.61 8.50 13.87
C GLY A 666 -24.64 9.61 13.95
N THR A 667 -24.29 10.69 14.61
CA THR A 667 -25.15 11.89 14.74
C THR A 667 -24.81 12.91 13.66
N HIS A 668 -25.83 13.52 13.04
CA HIS A 668 -25.69 14.43 11.90
C HIS A 668 -26.50 15.68 12.07
N VAL A 669 -26.11 16.75 11.37
CA VAL A 669 -26.97 17.93 11.24
C VAL A 669 -28.18 17.62 10.33
N ASP A 670 -29.27 18.29 10.50
CA ASP A 670 -30.51 18.12 9.72
C ASP A 670 -30.49 18.89 8.38
N ASN A 671 -29.52 19.83 8.21
CA ASN A 671 -29.33 20.62 6.99
C ASN A 671 -27.87 20.91 6.77
N THR A 672 -27.39 20.80 5.54
CA THR A 672 -25.97 20.98 5.19
C THR A 672 -25.43 22.37 5.56
N ALA A 673 -26.24 23.42 5.50
CA ALA A 673 -25.83 24.78 5.92
C ALA A 673 -25.36 24.85 7.39
N LYS A 674 -25.87 23.96 8.26
CA LYS A 674 -25.49 23.90 9.68
C LYS A 674 -24.04 23.37 9.88
N VAL A 675 -23.42 22.79 8.87
CA VAL A 675 -22.00 22.43 8.89
C VAL A 675 -21.15 23.71 9.01
N GLY A 676 -21.61 24.81 8.43
CA GLY A 676 -20.86 26.05 8.29
C GLY A 676 -19.86 25.97 7.15
N MET A 677 -18.65 26.47 7.35
CA MET A 677 -17.56 26.30 6.35
C MET A 677 -16.79 25.00 6.62
N PHE A 678 -16.21 24.44 5.57
CA PHE A 678 -15.30 23.31 5.63
C PHE A 678 -13.91 23.71 5.14
N LYS A 679 -12.87 23.31 5.86
CA LYS A 679 -11.46 23.58 5.49
C LYS A 679 -10.61 22.35 5.73
N MET A 680 -9.88 21.91 4.68
CA MET A 680 -8.84 20.91 4.83
C MET A 680 -7.59 21.54 5.46
N LEU A 681 -7.03 20.85 6.47
CA LEU A 681 -5.81 21.24 7.16
C LEU A 681 -4.57 20.61 6.51
N GLY A 682 -4.71 19.39 5.99
CA GLY A 682 -3.64 18.67 5.35
C GLY A 682 -4.06 17.36 4.75
N GLU A 683 -3.23 16.84 3.84
CA GLU A 683 -3.36 15.53 3.21
C GLU A 683 -2.02 14.80 3.32
N GLY A 684 -2.04 13.49 3.65
CA GLY A 684 -0.82 12.72 3.81
C GLY A 684 -1.02 11.22 3.65
N SER A 685 0.07 10.46 3.56
CA SER A 685 0.05 8.99 3.52
C SER A 685 0.01 8.41 4.92
N VAL A 686 -0.83 7.38 5.14
CA VAL A 686 -0.91 6.61 6.40
C VAL A 686 -0.33 5.24 6.22
N ALA A 687 -0.65 4.62 5.09
CA ALA A 687 -0.18 3.29 4.70
C ALA A 687 -0.11 3.21 3.17
N ALA A 688 0.45 2.12 2.65
CA ALA A 688 0.44 1.88 1.21
C ALA A 688 -1.00 1.83 0.68
N GLY A 689 -1.33 2.70 -0.27
CA GLY A 689 -2.66 2.80 -0.85
C GLY A 689 -3.71 3.46 0.05
N VAL A 690 -3.33 4.05 1.20
CA VAL A 690 -4.24 4.77 2.09
C VAL A 690 -3.74 6.19 2.33
N ARG A 691 -4.60 7.15 2.04
CA ARG A 691 -4.37 8.58 2.26
C ARG A 691 -5.24 9.07 3.40
N ARG A 692 -4.82 10.13 4.06
CA ARG A 692 -5.52 10.77 5.18
C ARG A 692 -5.74 12.25 4.88
N ILE A 693 -6.96 12.70 5.08
CA ILE A 693 -7.30 14.12 5.15
C ILE A 693 -7.67 14.45 6.60
N GLU A 694 -7.12 15.54 7.11
CA GLU A 694 -7.60 16.20 8.32
C GLU A 694 -8.31 17.51 7.93
N ALA A 695 -9.46 17.75 8.51
CA ALA A 695 -10.27 18.93 8.20
C ALA A 695 -11.07 19.42 9.41
N VAL A 696 -11.53 20.67 9.34
CA VAL A 696 -12.33 21.33 10.36
C VAL A 696 -13.57 21.95 9.74
N THR A 697 -14.59 22.16 10.58
CA THR A 697 -15.86 22.79 10.16
C THR A 697 -16.25 23.97 11.05
N GLY A 698 -17.16 24.78 10.60
CA GLY A 698 -17.83 25.82 11.39
C GLY A 698 -16.84 26.73 12.16
N ARG A 699 -16.91 26.68 13.48
CA ARG A 699 -16.04 27.49 14.36
C ARG A 699 -14.57 27.13 14.24
N GLY A 700 -14.22 25.87 13.96
CA GLY A 700 -12.85 25.42 13.70
C GLY A 700 -12.23 26.17 12.52
N VAL A 701 -12.97 26.44 11.46
CA VAL A 701 -12.51 27.23 10.30
C VAL A 701 -12.18 28.66 10.69
N LEU A 702 -13.04 29.30 11.51
CA LEU A 702 -12.79 30.65 12.05
C LEU A 702 -11.51 30.69 12.89
N ASN A 703 -11.27 29.66 13.71
CA ASN A 703 -10.05 29.59 14.52
C ASN A 703 -8.80 29.50 13.65
N VAL A 704 -8.83 28.68 12.58
CA VAL A 704 -7.74 28.59 11.60
C VAL A 704 -7.50 29.94 10.92
N LEU A 705 -8.56 30.61 10.44
CA LEU A 705 -8.46 31.91 9.79
C LEU A 705 -7.88 32.96 10.74
N ASN A 706 -8.40 33.06 11.96
CA ASN A 706 -7.91 34.00 12.97
C ASN A 706 -6.44 33.72 13.31
N GLY A 707 -6.05 32.44 13.45
CA GLY A 707 -4.66 32.04 13.65
C GLY A 707 -3.74 32.51 12.50
N CYS A 708 -4.17 32.34 11.26
CA CYS A 708 -3.44 32.82 10.09
C CYS A 708 -3.31 34.35 10.09
N PHE A 709 -4.38 35.08 10.40
CA PHE A 709 -4.29 36.54 10.48
C PHE A 709 -3.38 37.03 11.61
N THR A 710 -3.43 36.35 12.76
CA THR A 710 -2.51 36.68 13.89
C THR A 710 -1.06 36.44 13.47
N LEU A 711 -0.76 35.27 12.87
CA LEU A 711 0.57 34.94 12.40
C LEU A 711 1.09 35.96 11.35
N ILE A 712 0.22 36.37 10.41
CA ILE A 712 0.55 37.40 9.42
C ILE A 712 0.83 38.73 10.10
N GLY A 713 0.03 39.11 11.10
CA GLY A 713 0.20 40.31 11.89
C GLY A 713 1.51 40.30 12.68
N ASP A 714 1.84 39.20 13.35
CA ASP A 714 3.07 39.03 14.12
C ASP A 714 4.29 39.08 13.19
N ALA A 715 4.25 38.41 12.05
CA ALA A 715 5.30 38.44 11.04
C ALA A 715 5.52 39.87 10.48
N ALA A 716 4.44 40.60 10.20
CA ALA A 716 4.52 42.00 9.78
C ALA A 716 5.11 42.89 10.88
N GLY A 717 4.69 42.66 12.14
CA GLY A 717 5.25 43.33 13.30
C GLY A 717 6.75 43.10 13.51
N ALA A 718 7.20 41.85 13.38
CA ALA A 718 8.62 41.51 13.48
C ALA A 718 9.49 42.22 12.43
N LEU A 719 8.93 42.41 11.22
CA LEU A 719 9.58 43.16 10.14
C LEU A 719 9.30 44.68 10.19
N LYS A 720 8.59 45.17 11.21
CA LYS A 720 8.16 46.56 11.36
C LYS A 720 7.35 47.11 10.18
N ILE A 721 6.53 46.25 9.56
CA ILE A 721 5.68 46.59 8.45
C ILE A 721 4.32 47.01 9.01
N GLY A 722 3.91 48.26 8.75
CA GLY A 722 2.67 48.82 9.30
C GLY A 722 1.37 48.24 8.67
N ASN A 723 1.42 47.76 7.44
CA ASN A 723 0.29 47.15 6.76
C ASN A 723 0.63 45.70 6.40
N PRO A 724 -0.10 44.68 6.95
CA PRO A 724 0.13 43.27 6.64
C PRO A 724 0.06 42.90 5.16
N LYS A 725 -0.66 43.67 4.33
CA LYS A 725 -0.71 43.43 2.89
C LYS A 725 0.63 43.64 2.19
N ASP A 726 1.53 44.39 2.81
CA ASP A 726 2.89 44.64 2.31
C ASP A 726 3.91 43.62 2.78
N LEU A 727 3.50 42.59 3.52
CA LEU A 727 4.40 41.61 4.14
C LEU A 727 5.33 40.94 3.12
N LEU A 728 4.81 40.52 1.99
CA LEU A 728 5.62 39.87 0.94
C LEU A 728 6.71 40.83 0.43
N ARG A 729 6.36 42.11 0.18
CA ARG A 729 7.33 43.13 -0.23
C ARG A 729 8.38 43.36 0.85
N GLY A 730 7.98 43.43 2.10
CA GLY A 730 8.90 43.59 3.23
C GLY A 730 9.82 42.40 3.44
N CYS A 731 9.34 41.19 3.30
CA CYS A 731 10.19 39.99 3.35
C CYS A 731 11.23 39.98 2.22
N THR A 732 10.82 40.34 1.00
CA THR A 732 11.72 40.40 -0.17
C THR A 732 12.79 41.46 0.08
N GLN A 733 12.41 42.65 0.54
CA GLN A 733 13.35 43.73 0.84
C GLN A 733 14.33 43.35 1.96
N ALA A 734 13.86 42.72 3.05
CA ALA A 734 14.71 42.26 4.13
C ALA A 734 15.73 41.20 3.68
N ALA A 735 15.31 40.30 2.79
CA ALA A 735 16.20 39.28 2.19
C ALA A 735 17.28 39.94 1.29
N GLU A 736 16.90 40.97 0.52
CA GLU A 736 17.85 41.74 -0.30
C GLU A 736 18.85 42.53 0.58
N GLU A 737 18.36 43.23 1.63
CA GLU A 737 19.19 43.97 2.57
C GLU A 737 20.17 43.03 3.30
N LEU A 738 19.74 41.84 3.74
CA LEU A 738 20.65 40.83 4.33
C LEU A 738 21.78 40.47 3.36
N LYS A 739 21.43 40.18 2.11
CA LYS A 739 22.42 39.85 1.09
C LYS A 739 23.37 40.99 0.79
N GLU A 740 22.92 42.24 0.86
CA GLU A 740 23.76 43.41 0.69
C GLU A 740 24.68 43.60 1.89
N LYS A 741 24.18 43.41 3.12
CA LYS A 741 24.99 43.46 4.34
C LYS A 741 26.07 42.37 4.39
N ASP A 742 25.75 41.16 3.96
CA ASP A 742 26.75 40.09 3.85
C ASP A 742 27.88 40.47 2.88
N ARG A 743 27.55 41.13 1.76
CA ARG A 743 28.54 41.63 0.80
C ARG A 743 29.38 42.76 1.42
N GLU A 744 28.75 43.71 2.13
CA GLU A 744 29.41 44.79 2.79
C GLU A 744 30.39 44.27 3.87
N ILE A 745 29.93 43.30 4.69
CA ILE A 745 30.79 42.66 5.71
C ILE A 745 31.97 41.95 5.05
N ALA A 746 31.75 41.23 3.95
CA ALA A 746 32.83 40.59 3.21
C ALA A 746 33.84 41.60 2.65
N GLN A 747 33.36 42.76 2.13
CA GLN A 747 34.23 43.84 1.64
C GLN A 747 35.02 44.49 2.78
N LEU A 748 34.38 44.73 3.94
CA LEU A 748 35.04 45.31 5.11
C LEU A 748 36.10 44.37 5.69
N ASN A 749 35.78 43.07 5.79
CA ASN A 749 36.76 42.07 6.23
C ASN A 749 37.94 41.99 5.26
N ASN A 750 37.68 42.08 3.96
CA ASN A 750 38.75 42.15 2.96
C ASN A 750 39.66 43.37 3.14
N LYS A 751 39.10 44.58 3.39
CA LYS A 751 39.87 45.80 3.63
C LYS A 751 40.70 45.68 4.92
N LEU A 752 40.10 45.17 6.01
CA LEU A 752 40.81 44.94 7.27
C LEU A 752 41.98 43.97 7.12
N ALA A 753 41.79 42.88 6.38
CA ALA A 753 42.86 41.89 6.11
C ALA A 753 44.00 42.52 5.31
N MET A 754 43.69 43.36 4.31
CA MET A 754 44.73 44.10 3.55
C MET A 754 45.52 45.12 4.39
N LEU A 755 44.86 45.86 5.26
CA LEU A 755 45.51 46.82 6.15
C LEU A 755 46.43 46.10 7.16
N LYS A 756 45.96 45.03 7.80
CA LYS A 756 46.80 44.22 8.70
C LYS A 756 48.04 43.65 8.00
N MET A 757 47.90 43.24 6.74
CA MET A 757 49.01 42.73 5.97
C MET A 757 50.04 43.82 5.67
N ASP A 758 49.59 45.03 5.30
CA ASP A 758 50.49 46.14 5.03
C ASP A 758 51.30 46.52 6.30
N ASP A 759 50.67 46.56 7.52
CA ASP A 759 51.33 46.80 8.80
C ASP A 759 52.36 45.69 9.11
N MET A 760 52.01 44.42 8.97
CA MET A 760 52.91 43.30 9.20
C MET A 760 54.09 43.28 8.23
N PHE A 761 53.86 43.78 7.03
CA PHE A 761 54.94 43.91 6.06
C PHE A 761 55.94 44.96 6.41
N ALA A 762 55.47 46.09 6.98
CA ALA A 762 56.29 47.17 7.48
C ALA A 762 57.20 46.74 8.66
N ASP A 763 56.68 45.88 9.56
CA ASP A 763 57.36 45.40 10.77
C ASP A 763 58.23 44.14 10.54
N SER A 764 58.28 43.56 9.35
CA SER A 764 58.99 42.36 9.08
C SER A 764 60.48 42.52 8.86
N GLU A 765 61.32 41.63 9.45
CA GLU A 765 62.80 41.65 9.35
C GLU A 765 63.38 41.00 8.10
N LEU A 766 64.50 41.45 7.65
CA LEU A 766 65.30 40.83 6.57
C LEU A 766 66.28 39.82 7.21
N VAL A 767 66.10 38.54 6.92
CA VAL A 767 66.96 37.51 7.46
C VAL A 767 67.68 36.81 6.29
N LYS A 768 69.04 36.77 6.28
CA LYS A 768 69.85 36.33 5.15
C LYS A 768 69.47 37.02 3.81
N GLY A 769 68.99 38.22 3.86
CA GLY A 769 68.57 39.00 2.69
C GLY A 769 67.24 38.57 2.06
N VAL A 770 66.45 37.76 2.76
CA VAL A 770 65.03 37.42 2.43
C VAL A 770 64.08 37.94 3.49
N ARG A 771 63.01 38.58 3.10
CA ARG A 771 61.96 39.09 4.02
C ARG A 771 60.93 37.97 4.24
N ILE A 772 60.66 37.61 5.49
CA ILE A 772 59.71 36.56 5.85
C ILE A 772 58.47 37.21 6.49
N VAL A 773 57.28 36.98 5.91
CA VAL A 773 55.99 37.47 6.42
C VAL A 773 55.08 36.30 6.61
N SER A 774 54.61 36.09 7.83
CA SER A 774 53.64 35.04 8.15
C SER A 774 52.53 35.57 9.04
N ALA A 775 51.25 35.26 8.71
CA ALA A 775 50.08 35.67 9.43
C ALA A 775 48.88 34.75 9.30
N ALA A 776 48.00 34.80 10.31
CA ALA A 776 46.69 34.15 10.23
C ALA A 776 45.57 35.21 10.16
N PHE A 777 44.58 34.93 9.39
CA PHE A 777 43.38 35.77 9.20
C PHE A 777 42.12 34.95 9.38
N THR A 778 41.11 35.48 10.01
CA THR A 778 39.75 34.90 10.10
C THR A 778 38.90 35.44 8.97
N ASP A 779 37.97 34.58 8.49
CA ASP A 779 36.97 34.89 7.44
C ASP A 779 37.55 35.38 6.10
N VAL A 780 38.74 34.86 5.74
CA VAL A 780 39.43 35.15 4.48
C VAL A 780 39.43 33.93 3.61
N ASN A 781 38.83 34.05 2.43
CA ASN A 781 38.72 32.93 1.47
C ASN A 781 40.05 32.70 0.68
N VAL A 782 40.10 31.58 -0.01
CA VAL A 782 41.26 31.14 -0.81
C VAL A 782 41.71 32.16 -1.86
N GLU A 783 40.76 32.80 -2.53
CA GLU A 783 41.06 33.80 -3.58
C GLU A 783 41.70 35.06 -2.96
N MET A 784 41.18 35.46 -1.80
CA MET A 784 41.72 36.59 -1.07
C MET A 784 43.14 36.34 -0.57
N LEU A 785 43.43 35.16 -0.01
CA LEU A 785 44.78 34.79 0.40
C LEU A 785 45.78 34.84 -0.78
N ARG A 786 45.38 34.43 -1.97
CA ARG A 786 46.20 34.57 -3.18
C ARG A 786 46.47 36.00 -3.54
N ASN A 787 45.42 36.83 -3.59
CA ASN A 787 45.56 38.27 -3.87
C ASN A 787 46.47 38.97 -2.87
N MET A 788 46.39 38.60 -1.58
CA MET A 788 47.27 39.12 -0.53
C MET A 788 48.72 38.65 -0.77
N CYS A 789 48.96 37.40 -1.10
CA CYS A 789 50.31 36.90 -1.44
C CYS A 789 50.88 37.62 -2.67
N ASP A 790 50.12 37.82 -3.73
CA ASP A 790 50.54 38.51 -4.95
C ASP A 790 50.87 39.96 -4.68
N ARG A 791 50.05 40.65 -3.89
CA ARG A 791 50.32 42.04 -3.43
C ARG A 791 51.61 42.14 -2.63
N ALA A 792 51.80 41.21 -1.67
CA ALA A 792 53.02 41.20 -0.86
C ALA A 792 54.27 41.01 -1.70
N LEU A 793 54.24 40.11 -2.68
CA LEU A 793 55.36 39.89 -3.61
C LEU A 793 55.61 41.08 -4.52
N SER A 794 54.56 41.85 -4.89
CA SER A 794 54.70 43.10 -5.68
C SER A 794 55.36 44.20 -4.90
N MET A 795 55.18 44.25 -3.57
CA MET A 795 55.82 45.22 -2.68
C MET A 795 57.28 44.90 -2.39
N ALA A 796 57.63 43.64 -2.26
CA ALA A 796 59.01 43.19 -2.02
C ALA A 796 59.33 41.86 -2.73
N PRO A 797 59.99 41.91 -3.87
CA PRO A 797 60.34 40.71 -4.64
C PRO A 797 61.32 39.71 -3.93
N LYS A 798 61.91 40.16 -2.80
CA LYS A 798 62.84 39.35 -1.94
C LYS A 798 62.12 38.67 -0.77
N SER A 799 60.74 38.51 -0.81
CA SER A 799 60.00 37.99 0.34
C SER A 799 59.53 36.55 0.14
N VAL A 800 59.41 35.87 1.27
CA VAL A 800 58.58 34.67 1.47
C VAL A 800 57.38 35.06 2.29
N VAL A 801 56.17 34.82 1.76
CA VAL A 801 54.91 35.18 2.39
C VAL A 801 54.13 33.92 2.66
N LEU A 802 53.76 33.67 3.90
CA LEU A 802 52.86 32.59 4.27
C LEU A 802 51.67 33.17 5.03
N LEU A 803 50.46 32.95 4.46
CA LEU A 803 49.20 33.42 5.04
C LEU A 803 48.29 32.22 5.32
N ALA A 804 47.67 32.23 6.50
CA ALA A 804 46.63 31.28 6.85
C ALA A 804 45.26 31.97 6.84
N GLY A 805 44.28 31.40 6.19
CA GLY A 805 42.89 31.81 6.25
C GLY A 805 42.05 30.77 7.02
N ILE A 806 41.33 31.19 8.03
CA ILE A 806 40.45 30.37 8.84
C ILE A 806 39.02 30.73 8.48
N THR A 807 38.26 29.76 7.91
CA THR A 807 36.88 29.96 7.54
C THR A 807 36.12 28.65 7.85
N ASP A 808 34.95 28.74 8.49
CA ASP A 808 34.07 27.58 8.82
C ASP A 808 34.80 26.46 9.58
N GLY A 809 35.72 26.79 10.48
CA GLY A 809 36.46 25.81 11.27
C GLY A 809 37.53 25.04 10.49
N LYS A 810 37.88 25.47 9.28
CA LYS A 810 38.96 24.93 8.46
C LYS A 810 40.03 25.99 8.22
N ALA A 811 41.29 25.58 8.18
CA ALA A 811 42.39 26.47 7.85
C ALA A 811 42.96 26.14 6.45
N THR A 812 43.26 27.17 5.69
CA THR A 812 43.95 27.09 4.43
C THR A 812 45.21 27.95 4.47
N PHE A 813 46.34 27.36 4.17
CA PHE A 813 47.62 28.07 4.04
C PHE A 813 47.87 28.43 2.57
N ALA A 814 48.32 29.65 2.33
CA ALA A 814 48.86 30.09 1.05
C ALA A 814 50.29 30.58 1.26
N CYS A 815 51.24 30.03 0.50
CA CYS A 815 52.62 30.45 0.53
C CYS A 815 53.05 30.97 -0.84
N ALA A 816 53.70 32.11 -0.86
CA ALA A 816 54.28 32.65 -2.07
C ALA A 816 55.73 33.06 -1.84
N CYS A 817 56.63 32.76 -2.81
CA CYS A 817 58.04 33.12 -2.78
C CYS A 817 58.40 34.02 -3.95
N GLY A 818 58.98 35.16 -3.68
CA GLY A 818 59.48 36.08 -4.68
C GLY A 818 60.67 35.51 -5.45
N LYS A 819 60.88 35.97 -6.68
CA LYS A 819 61.96 35.42 -7.57
C LYS A 819 63.38 35.46 -6.93
N GLU A 820 63.71 36.50 -6.18
CA GLU A 820 65.00 36.58 -5.53
C GLU A 820 65.12 35.69 -4.28
N ALA A 821 63.99 35.43 -3.58
CA ALA A 821 63.99 34.43 -2.51
C ALA A 821 64.08 33.00 -3.06
N GLN A 822 63.47 32.71 -4.23
CA GLN A 822 63.54 31.44 -4.90
C GLN A 822 64.99 31.16 -5.39
N ALA A 823 65.67 32.20 -5.85
CA ALA A 823 67.11 32.13 -6.26
C ALA A 823 68.02 31.77 -5.10
N LYS A 824 67.61 32.05 -3.85
CA LYS A 824 68.33 31.66 -2.62
C LYS A 824 67.82 30.31 -2.03
N GLY A 825 67.04 29.54 -2.75
CA GLY A 825 66.58 28.22 -2.32
C GLY A 825 65.17 28.16 -1.72
N ALA A 826 64.48 29.28 -1.54
CA ALA A 826 63.13 29.26 -1.02
C ALA A 826 62.11 28.60 -2.01
N HIS A 827 61.23 27.76 -1.53
CA HIS A 827 60.30 26.99 -2.35
C HIS A 827 58.94 26.90 -1.70
N ALA A 828 57.95 27.63 -2.22
CA ALA A 828 56.61 27.75 -1.65
C ALA A 828 55.90 26.40 -1.39
N GLY A 829 56.04 25.45 -2.33
CA GLY A 829 55.44 24.13 -2.17
C GLY A 829 56.04 23.29 -1.03
N ARG A 830 57.34 23.46 -0.73
CA ARG A 830 58.01 22.79 0.41
C ARG A 830 57.61 23.44 1.72
N ILE A 831 57.61 24.78 1.76
CA ILE A 831 57.25 25.57 2.95
C ILE A 831 55.80 25.27 3.35
N VAL A 832 54.84 25.39 2.44
CA VAL A 832 53.43 25.16 2.74
C VAL A 832 53.15 23.72 3.18
N LYS A 833 53.89 22.73 2.63
CA LYS A 833 53.79 21.33 3.04
C LYS A 833 54.26 21.13 4.47
N ALA A 834 55.41 21.67 4.83
CA ALA A 834 55.98 21.58 6.19
C ALA A 834 55.07 22.24 7.21
N VAL A 835 54.58 23.45 6.88
CA VAL A 835 53.65 24.21 7.73
C VAL A 835 52.30 23.49 7.91
N ALA A 836 51.73 22.95 6.83
CA ALA A 836 50.49 22.23 6.91
C ALA A 836 50.56 20.93 7.74
N GLN A 837 51.71 20.25 7.72
CA GLN A 837 51.97 19.07 8.55
C GLN A 837 51.88 19.36 10.05
N ILE A 838 52.34 20.55 10.50
CA ILE A 838 52.24 20.99 11.89
C ILE A 838 50.77 21.10 12.34
N ALA A 839 49.91 21.56 11.45
CA ALA A 839 48.46 21.70 11.69
C ALA A 839 47.65 20.52 11.20
N GLY A 840 48.26 19.31 11.10
CA GLY A 840 47.56 18.06 10.73
C GLY A 840 47.02 18.04 9.33
N GLY A 841 47.60 18.81 8.41
CA GLY A 841 47.18 18.93 7.02
C GLY A 841 48.21 18.36 6.03
N ASN A 842 47.92 18.58 4.77
CA ASN A 842 48.85 18.23 3.66
C ASN A 842 48.60 19.19 2.48
N GLY A 843 49.63 19.37 1.67
CA GLY A 843 49.57 20.18 0.48
C GLY A 843 50.91 20.25 -0.24
N GLY A 844 51.00 21.18 -1.17
CA GLY A 844 52.21 21.37 -1.97
C GLY A 844 51.89 22.25 -3.18
N GLY A 845 52.86 22.46 -4.05
CA GLY A 845 52.63 23.22 -5.27
C GLY A 845 53.92 23.64 -5.91
N LYS A 846 53.88 24.71 -6.68
CA LYS A 846 55.00 25.25 -7.44
C LYS A 846 55.96 26.00 -6.52
N PRO A 847 57.23 26.29 -6.99
CA PRO A 847 58.19 27.07 -6.20
C PRO A 847 57.75 28.50 -5.90
N ASP A 848 57.00 29.10 -6.81
CA ASP A 848 56.52 30.48 -6.72
C ASP A 848 55.29 30.67 -5.83
N MET A 849 54.29 29.77 -5.96
CA MET A 849 53.07 29.80 -5.16
C MET A 849 52.54 28.38 -4.92
N ALA A 850 52.09 28.14 -3.70
CA ALA A 850 51.54 26.87 -3.28
C ALA A 850 50.51 27.05 -2.16
N MET A 851 49.56 26.07 -2.05
CA MET A 851 48.51 26.07 -1.06
C MET A 851 48.40 24.71 -0.37
N ALA A 852 47.94 24.74 0.87
CA ALA A 852 47.68 23.54 1.65
C ALA A 852 46.46 23.75 2.57
N GLY A 853 45.70 22.70 2.79
CA GLY A 853 44.62 22.68 3.80
C GLY A 853 45.11 22.10 5.12
N ALA A 854 44.60 22.59 6.24
CA ALA A 854 44.83 22.04 7.57
C ALA A 854 43.52 21.69 8.26
N LYS A 855 43.52 20.59 9.03
CA LYS A 855 42.35 20.09 9.73
C LYS A 855 42.28 20.62 11.19
N ASP A 856 43.42 20.90 11.80
CA ASP A 856 43.52 21.36 13.18
C ASP A 856 43.77 22.86 13.23
N VAL A 857 42.66 23.60 13.39
CA VAL A 857 42.73 25.09 13.47
C VAL A 857 43.44 25.56 14.71
N SER A 858 43.45 24.81 15.83
CA SER A 858 44.12 25.18 17.08
C SER A 858 45.65 25.26 16.97
N ARG A 859 46.22 24.62 15.96
CA ARG A 859 47.68 24.57 15.70
C ARG A 859 48.12 25.52 14.59
N VAL A 860 47.25 26.37 14.10
CA VAL A 860 47.59 27.34 13.03
C VAL A 860 48.64 28.33 13.51
N ASP A 861 48.52 28.80 14.74
CA ASP A 861 49.50 29.76 15.30
C ASP A 861 50.90 29.13 15.47
N ASP A 862 50.95 27.85 15.90
CA ASP A 862 52.21 27.09 15.96
C ASP A 862 52.83 26.96 14.57
N ALA A 863 52.00 26.67 13.58
CA ALA A 863 52.44 26.53 12.20
C ALA A 863 52.94 27.84 11.60
N ILE A 864 52.33 28.99 11.94
CA ILE A 864 52.74 30.33 11.54
C ILE A 864 54.10 30.69 12.17
N MET A 865 54.28 30.40 13.46
CA MET A 865 55.56 30.66 14.17
C MET A 865 56.71 29.86 13.62
N ALA A 866 56.50 28.64 13.19
CA ALA A 866 57.53 27.76 12.62
C ALA A 866 58.02 28.19 11.21
N VAL A 867 57.33 29.10 10.55
CA VAL A 867 57.68 29.53 9.16
C VAL A 867 59.05 30.07 9.05
N LYS A 868 59.48 30.88 10.03
CA LYS A 868 60.82 31.50 10.04
C LYS A 868 61.91 30.44 10.01
N ASP A 869 61.82 29.42 10.86
CA ASP A 869 62.79 28.35 10.98
C ASP A 869 62.80 27.46 9.73
N ILE A 870 61.62 27.11 9.23
CA ILE A 870 61.46 26.31 8.01
C ILE A 870 62.11 27.02 6.79
N VAL A 871 61.97 28.33 6.68
CA VAL A 871 62.54 29.10 5.57
C VAL A 871 64.04 29.25 5.74
N LEU A 872 64.53 29.46 6.96
CA LEU A 872 65.97 29.58 7.23
C LEU A 872 66.75 28.33 6.95
N ASP A 873 66.16 27.14 7.14
CA ASP A 873 66.74 25.84 6.81
C ASP A 873 66.80 25.57 5.30
N MET A 874 66.08 26.33 4.51
CA MET A 874 66.01 26.15 3.05
C MET A 874 66.83 27.12 2.25
N ILE A 875 67.15 28.32 2.83
CA ILE A 875 67.88 29.37 2.09
C ILE A 875 69.38 29.34 2.38
N GLU A 876 70.21 29.39 1.32
CA GLU A 876 71.65 29.50 1.38
C GLU A 876 72.06 30.94 1.81
N GLU A 877 73.26 31.11 2.32
CA GLU A 877 73.75 32.40 2.75
C GLU A 877 73.82 33.49 1.66
#